data_ab8bc580539c1b672cebeda84c195106
#
_entry.id   ab8bc580539c1b672cebeda84c195106
#
_cell.length_a   1.000
_cell.length_b   1.000
_cell.length_c   1.000
_cell.angle_alpha   90.00
_cell.angle_beta   90.00
_cell.angle_gamma   90.00
#
_symmetry.space_group_name_H-M   'P 1'
#
loop_
_entity.id
_entity.type
_entity.pdbx_description
1 polymer ?
#
loop_
_entity_poly.entity_id
_entity_poly.type
_entity_poly.pdbx_seq_one_letter_code
_entity_poly.pdbx_strand_id
1 'polypeptide(L)'
;MTPFPIPSRSRTASSRRFRAIALAAAGTALWCAPSAIAQVAEEEEAEDIVVQATRSGHRVQDEPIRVEVIGREEIEEKLMMTPGNIAMLVAETGGVRVQVTSPALGASSIRMQGMKGRYTSLLADGLPLYGGQASSIGLLQIAPTDLGQVEIIKGAASALYGPSALGGVINLVSRRPGGESEGEMLVNATSRDGQDVTGYAATPIGSAWGASIVGGVHRQSRQDIDRDGWADLSGYDRWTVRPRLFWNGADGAKVYATMGVMHEDRRGGTLPGRVAPDGQPFPETQETRRLDGGIVAEAPLADIGTLHLRASAMSARHAHGYGAVTDNDRHGTIFAEASLAGRTGATNWLAGLAYQRDTFRSENFSAFDYSYDVPGILAQIEHKAFDELTLATSARIDFHSEYGTRLSPRISALYKPGAVTIRASLGRGFYAPTPFVEEIEASGLAQLAPLTGLRAETADTASFDVGYVFGPFETNVALFASRLHDAVRLEALGGGSGVRLVNVDGVTRTHGAELLLRYRRGPVTVTGSYVHVDATEPRAGGAGHRIAPLTPRNTAGLVAMWEQHGRGRIGIEAYYTGAQELDDNPYRTRSRPYVELGMLGEITLGKVSLFLNAENLLNVRQSRHDPILRRSRAPDGSWTVDAWAPLDGFTLNGGVRVRFGGH
;
A
#
# COMPACT_ATOMS: atom_id res chain seq x y z
N MET A 1 41.66 -44.92 -31.34
CA MET A 1 41.50 -44.53 -29.92
C MET A 1 40.14 -43.89 -29.78
N THR A 2 39.18 -44.67 -29.33
CA THR A 2 37.78 -44.29 -29.15
C THR A 2 37.56 -43.76 -27.70
N PRO A 3 36.83 -42.68 -27.45
CA PRO A 3 36.43 -42.29 -26.11
C PRO A 3 35.10 -42.94 -25.72
N PHE A 4 35.03 -43.40 -24.47
CA PHE A 4 33.92 -44.05 -23.80
C PHE A 4 32.73 -43.06 -23.56
N PRO A 5 31.47 -43.54 -23.56
CA PRO A 5 30.31 -42.74 -23.22
C PRO A 5 30.06 -42.71 -21.73
N ILE A 6 29.68 -41.54 -21.21
CA ILE A 6 29.21 -41.32 -19.83
C ILE A 6 27.69 -41.55 -19.78
N PRO A 7 27.15 -42.31 -18.81
CA PRO A 7 25.72 -42.57 -18.72
C PRO A 7 24.94 -41.40 -18.11
N SER A 8 23.85 -41.05 -18.74
CA SER A 8 22.82 -40.13 -18.26
C SER A 8 22.09 -40.72 -17.05
N ARG A 9 22.12 -40.07 -15.89
CA ARG A 9 21.23 -40.39 -14.78
C ARG A 9 19.98 -39.51 -14.84
N SER A 10 18.87 -40.15 -15.16
CA SER A 10 17.52 -39.63 -14.95
C SER A 10 17.26 -39.45 -13.45
N ARG A 11 16.90 -38.22 -13.03
CA ARG A 11 16.30 -37.96 -11.72
C ARG A 11 14.81 -37.70 -11.88
N THR A 12 14.04 -38.78 -11.87
CA THR A 12 12.63 -38.76 -11.51
C THR A 12 12.50 -39.42 -10.15
N ALA A 13 12.05 -38.69 -9.13
CA ALA A 13 11.27 -39.14 -7.99
C ALA A 13 11.59 -38.33 -6.75
N SER A 14 10.76 -37.35 -6.40
CA SER A 14 10.52 -37.00 -4.97
C SER A 14 9.28 -36.10 -4.74
N SER A 15 8.20 -36.24 -5.50
CA SER A 15 6.96 -35.46 -5.24
C SER A 15 5.88 -36.21 -4.42
N ARG A 16 6.19 -37.37 -3.84
CA ARG A 16 5.17 -38.19 -3.13
C ARG A 16 5.27 -38.27 -1.60
N ARG A 17 6.22 -37.62 -0.95
CA ARG A 17 6.39 -37.76 0.51
C ARG A 17 5.83 -36.63 1.37
N PHE A 18 5.37 -35.53 0.78
CA PHE A 18 4.80 -34.40 1.55
C PHE A 18 3.27 -34.48 1.76
N ARG A 19 2.57 -35.42 1.12
CA ARG A 19 1.09 -35.53 1.28
C ARG A 19 0.62 -36.25 2.56
N ALA A 20 1.48 -36.88 3.31
CA ALA A 20 1.08 -37.71 4.46
C ALA A 20 1.17 -37.02 5.84
N ILE A 21 1.79 -35.86 5.96
CA ILE A 21 1.98 -35.20 7.28
C ILE A 21 0.92 -34.14 7.59
N ALA A 22 0.22 -33.62 6.58
CA ALA A 22 -0.77 -32.56 6.79
C ALA A 22 -2.16 -33.03 7.32
N LEU A 23 -2.45 -34.33 7.27
CA LEU A 23 -3.78 -34.85 7.71
C LEU A 23 -3.83 -35.34 9.18
N ALA A 24 -2.70 -35.45 9.88
CA ALA A 24 -2.67 -35.97 11.25
C ALA A 24 -2.81 -34.91 12.35
N ALA A 25 -2.66 -33.62 12.04
CA ALA A 25 -2.72 -32.54 13.02
C ALA A 25 -4.12 -31.94 13.24
N ALA A 26 -5.07 -32.23 12.41
CA ALA A 26 -6.44 -31.65 12.48
C ALA A 26 -7.43 -32.44 13.34
N GLY A 27 -7.05 -33.58 13.88
CA GLY A 27 -8.00 -34.53 14.51
C GLY A 27 -8.11 -34.52 16.04
N THR A 28 -7.26 -33.79 16.78
CA THR A 28 -7.17 -33.95 18.26
C THR A 28 -7.41 -32.69 19.09
N ALA A 29 -7.88 -31.58 18.51
CA ALA A 29 -8.11 -30.33 19.25
C ALA A 29 -9.51 -30.14 19.81
N LEU A 30 -10.38 -31.15 19.81
CA LEU A 30 -11.80 -30.98 20.15
C LEU A 30 -12.22 -31.71 21.43
N TRP A 31 -11.42 -31.78 22.47
CA TRP A 31 -11.95 -32.19 23.79
C TRP A 31 -10.97 -31.82 24.90
N CYS A 32 -11.13 -30.64 25.49
CA CYS A 32 -10.85 -30.33 26.91
C CYS A 32 -11.34 -28.90 27.19
N ALA A 33 -12.55 -28.78 27.73
CA ALA A 33 -12.99 -27.55 28.36
C ALA A 33 -12.52 -27.55 29.82
N PRO A 34 -11.70 -26.62 30.29
CA PRO A 34 -11.54 -26.36 31.71
C PRO A 34 -12.42 -25.18 32.13
N SER A 35 -12.95 -25.31 33.33
CA SER A 35 -13.83 -24.42 34.06
C SER A 35 -13.33 -22.97 34.11
N ALA A 36 -14.22 -22.05 33.88
CA ALA A 36 -13.99 -20.61 34.01
C ALA A 36 -13.66 -20.24 35.46
N ILE A 37 -12.43 -19.79 35.69
CA ILE A 37 -12.09 -18.91 36.80
C ILE A 37 -12.11 -17.49 36.22
N ALA A 38 -13.07 -16.68 36.67
CA ALA A 38 -13.14 -15.28 36.35
C ALA A 38 -11.93 -14.56 36.95
N GLN A 39 -10.92 -14.30 36.13
CA GLN A 39 -9.92 -13.27 36.41
C GLN A 39 -10.50 -11.95 35.91
N VAL A 40 -10.58 -10.97 36.81
CA VAL A 40 -10.85 -9.57 36.51
C VAL A 40 -9.79 -9.18 35.48
N ALA A 41 -10.22 -8.93 34.24
CA ALA A 41 -9.37 -8.31 33.27
C ALA A 41 -9.07 -6.88 33.77
N GLU A 42 -7.84 -6.55 34.07
CA GLU A 42 -7.36 -5.18 34.04
C GLU A 42 -7.71 -4.66 32.64
N GLU A 43 -8.53 -3.61 32.59
CA GLU A 43 -8.71 -2.81 31.37
C GLU A 43 -7.32 -2.26 31.06
N GLU A 44 -6.60 -2.91 30.10
CA GLU A 44 -5.50 -2.26 29.41
C GLU A 44 -6.12 -0.98 28.78
N GLU A 45 -5.76 0.18 29.33
CA GLU A 45 -6.05 1.46 28.71
C GLU A 45 -5.51 1.37 27.28
N ALA A 46 -6.42 1.46 26.31
CA ALA A 46 -6.05 1.48 24.90
C ALA A 46 -5.01 2.60 24.74
N GLU A 47 -3.76 2.23 24.47
CA GLU A 47 -2.68 3.21 24.27
C GLU A 47 -3.20 4.28 23.31
N ASP A 48 -3.14 5.55 23.75
CA ASP A 48 -3.60 6.69 22.98
C ASP A 48 -2.76 6.80 21.70
N ILE A 49 -3.26 6.24 20.60
CA ILE A 49 -2.56 6.20 19.31
C ILE A 49 -2.37 7.63 18.79
N VAL A 50 -1.11 8.06 18.73
CA VAL A 50 -0.72 9.39 18.23
C VAL A 50 -0.46 9.30 16.72
N VAL A 51 -1.07 10.21 15.96
CA VAL A 51 -0.92 10.30 14.50
C VAL A 51 0.31 11.15 14.15
N GLN A 52 1.17 10.62 13.29
CA GLN A 52 2.34 11.33 12.76
C GLN A 52 2.06 11.99 11.40
N ALA A 53 1.16 11.41 10.59
CA ALA A 53 0.85 11.89 9.26
C ALA A 53 0.23 13.28 9.23
N THR A 54 -0.49 13.70 10.25
CA THR A 54 -1.12 15.03 10.29
C THR A 54 -0.20 16.16 10.73
N ARG A 55 1.00 15.82 11.23
CA ARG A 55 2.00 16.75 11.79
C ARG A 55 1.52 17.51 13.04
N SER A 56 0.34 17.19 13.54
CA SER A 56 -0.25 17.77 14.73
C SER A 56 0.28 17.10 16.01
N GLY A 57 0.66 15.82 15.92
CA GLY A 57 1.00 14.98 17.07
C GLY A 57 -0.19 14.72 17.98
N HIS A 58 -1.42 14.84 17.47
CA HIS A 58 -2.64 14.57 18.20
C HIS A 58 -2.98 13.08 18.19
N ARG A 59 -3.83 12.68 19.12
CA ARG A 59 -4.47 11.36 19.09
C ARG A 59 -5.43 11.26 17.91
N VAL A 60 -5.59 10.08 17.35
CA VAL A 60 -6.49 9.81 16.21
C VAL A 60 -7.89 10.42 16.41
N GLN A 61 -8.41 10.30 17.64
CA GLN A 61 -9.75 10.82 17.96
C GLN A 61 -9.85 12.34 17.99
N ASP A 62 -8.73 13.04 18.11
CA ASP A 62 -8.66 14.50 18.22
C ASP A 62 -8.26 15.17 16.89
N GLU A 63 -8.03 14.36 15.83
CA GLU A 63 -7.73 14.88 14.51
C GLU A 63 -8.98 15.42 13.81
N PRO A 64 -8.92 16.65 13.25
CA PRO A 64 -10.03 17.26 12.50
C PRO A 64 -10.29 16.58 11.15
N ILE A 65 -9.40 15.73 10.70
CA ILE A 65 -9.57 14.87 9.52
C ILE A 65 -9.63 13.42 9.95
N ARG A 66 -10.36 12.60 9.19
CA ARG A 66 -10.39 11.17 9.45
C ARG A 66 -9.05 10.54 9.11
N VAL A 67 -8.42 9.94 10.10
CA VAL A 67 -7.26 9.08 9.97
C VAL A 67 -7.65 7.68 10.43
N GLU A 68 -7.43 6.69 9.59
CA GLU A 68 -7.55 5.29 9.99
C GLU A 68 -6.16 4.78 10.38
N VAL A 69 -6.08 4.05 11.47
CA VAL A 69 -4.82 3.50 11.96
C VAL A 69 -4.95 2.00 12.09
N ILE A 70 -4.04 1.29 11.42
CA ILE A 70 -3.81 -0.14 11.60
C ILE A 70 -2.73 -0.26 12.67
N GLY A 71 -3.10 -0.78 13.83
CA GLY A 71 -2.20 -0.92 14.97
C GLY A 71 -1.27 -2.13 14.87
N ARG A 72 -0.32 -2.23 15.81
CA ARG A 72 0.68 -3.32 15.81
C ARG A 72 0.07 -4.71 15.86
N GLU A 73 -0.97 -4.95 16.65
CA GLU A 73 -1.66 -6.24 16.75
C GLU A 73 -2.20 -6.71 15.40
N GLU A 74 -2.88 -5.81 14.68
CA GLU A 74 -3.43 -6.08 13.35
C GLU A 74 -2.32 -6.28 12.30
N ILE A 75 -1.23 -5.50 12.40
CA ILE A 75 -0.03 -5.69 11.56
C ILE A 75 0.58 -7.08 11.78
N GLU A 76 0.67 -7.55 13.03
CA GLU A 76 1.22 -8.86 13.36
C GLU A 76 0.39 -10.02 12.81
N GLU A 77 -0.91 -9.85 12.73
CA GLU A 77 -1.81 -10.79 12.08
C GLU A 77 -1.51 -10.89 10.58
N LYS A 78 -1.52 -9.75 9.89
CA LYS A 78 -1.29 -9.68 8.43
C LYS A 78 0.13 -10.06 8.01
N LEU A 79 1.11 -9.78 8.87
CA LEU A 79 2.49 -10.17 8.67
C LEU A 79 2.65 -11.70 8.52
N MET A 80 1.83 -12.50 9.20
CA MET A 80 1.84 -13.95 9.07
C MET A 80 1.20 -14.45 7.79
N MET A 81 0.31 -13.66 7.18
CA MET A 81 -0.33 -13.98 5.91
C MET A 81 0.59 -13.65 4.74
N THR A 82 1.13 -12.44 4.71
CA THR A 82 2.01 -11.98 3.62
C THR A 82 3.24 -11.26 4.16
N PRO A 83 4.26 -11.99 4.66
CA PRO A 83 5.44 -11.38 5.29
C PRO A 83 6.29 -10.53 4.34
N GLY A 84 6.12 -10.73 3.03
CA GLY A 84 6.95 -10.12 2.01
C GLY A 84 6.54 -8.71 1.60
N ASN A 85 5.31 -8.27 1.85
CA ASN A 85 4.83 -6.97 1.38
C ASN A 85 3.65 -6.43 2.18
N ILE A 86 3.36 -5.12 2.01
CA ILE A 86 2.29 -4.42 2.73
C ILE A 86 0.94 -4.40 1.99
N ALA A 87 0.83 -5.02 0.81
CA ALA A 87 -0.38 -4.90 -0.01
C ALA A 87 -1.62 -5.43 0.72
N MET A 88 -1.53 -6.60 1.35
CA MET A 88 -2.61 -7.19 2.11
C MET A 88 -2.99 -6.33 3.34
N LEU A 89 -1.99 -5.77 4.01
CA LEU A 89 -2.20 -4.92 5.18
C LEU A 89 -3.16 -3.75 4.91
N VAL A 90 -3.05 -3.12 3.75
CA VAL A 90 -3.89 -1.98 3.38
C VAL A 90 -5.16 -2.37 2.63
N ALA A 91 -5.20 -3.56 2.02
CA ALA A 91 -6.34 -4.01 1.21
C ALA A 91 -7.63 -4.22 2.04
N GLU A 92 -7.51 -4.47 3.33
CA GLU A 92 -8.64 -4.73 4.23
C GLU A 92 -9.26 -3.45 4.80
N THR A 93 -8.59 -2.31 4.61
CA THR A 93 -9.13 -1.01 5.02
C THR A 93 -10.30 -0.63 4.12
N GLY A 94 -11.44 -0.30 4.70
CA GLY A 94 -12.62 0.15 3.96
C GLY A 94 -12.29 1.30 3.01
N GLY A 95 -12.80 1.28 1.77
CA GLY A 95 -12.52 2.30 0.75
C GLY A 95 -11.11 2.30 0.16
N VAL A 96 -10.24 1.40 0.61
CA VAL A 96 -8.91 1.14 0.02
C VAL A 96 -8.94 -0.17 -0.75
N ARG A 97 -8.30 -0.21 -1.90
CA ARG A 97 -8.22 -1.40 -2.74
C ARG A 97 -6.83 -1.51 -3.37
N VAL A 98 -6.25 -2.69 -3.28
CA VAL A 98 -5.05 -3.05 -4.04
C VAL A 98 -5.50 -3.61 -5.39
N GLN A 99 -5.12 -2.94 -6.47
CA GLN A 99 -5.42 -3.31 -7.86
C GLN A 99 -4.16 -3.78 -8.54
N VAL A 100 -4.17 -5.01 -9.06
CA VAL A 100 -3.09 -5.51 -9.93
C VAL A 100 -3.11 -4.73 -11.24
N THR A 101 -1.99 -4.11 -11.60
CA THR A 101 -1.82 -3.24 -12.77
C THR A 101 -0.98 -3.87 -13.87
N SER A 102 -0.05 -4.78 -13.52
CA SER A 102 0.65 -5.63 -14.47
C SER A 102 0.55 -7.09 -14.00
N PRO A 103 -0.37 -7.89 -14.55
CA PRO A 103 -0.55 -9.28 -14.16
C PRO A 103 0.71 -10.12 -14.27
N ALA A 104 1.48 -9.95 -15.36
CA ALA A 104 2.68 -10.74 -15.62
C ALA A 104 3.81 -10.51 -14.60
N LEU A 105 3.99 -9.26 -14.13
CA LEU A 105 4.98 -8.91 -13.10
C LEU A 105 4.36 -8.80 -11.70
N GLY A 106 3.03 -8.91 -11.57
CA GLY A 106 2.31 -8.81 -10.31
C GLY A 106 2.33 -7.40 -9.71
N ALA A 107 2.65 -6.37 -10.50
CA ALA A 107 2.61 -4.98 -10.05
C ALA A 107 1.20 -4.60 -9.56
N SER A 108 1.11 -3.77 -8.53
CA SER A 108 -0.17 -3.39 -7.92
C SER A 108 -0.15 -1.96 -7.43
N SER A 109 -1.27 -1.26 -7.55
CA SER A 109 -1.46 0.09 -7.05
C SER A 109 -2.52 0.14 -5.95
N ILE A 110 -2.47 1.17 -5.09
CA ILE A 110 -3.45 1.38 -4.03
C ILE A 110 -4.45 2.43 -4.49
N ARG A 111 -5.67 2.00 -4.75
CA ARG A 111 -6.80 2.89 -5.09
C ARG A 111 -7.57 3.26 -3.83
N MET A 112 -7.82 4.55 -3.64
CA MET A 112 -8.61 5.06 -2.53
C MET A 112 -9.94 5.64 -3.02
N GLN A 113 -11.06 5.19 -2.45
CA GLN A 113 -12.40 5.72 -2.74
C GLN A 113 -12.72 5.81 -4.24
N GLY A 114 -12.24 4.84 -5.03
CA GLY A 114 -12.44 4.78 -6.48
C GLY A 114 -11.48 5.64 -7.30
N MET A 115 -10.55 6.37 -6.69
CA MET A 115 -9.49 7.10 -7.38
C MET A 115 -8.32 6.18 -7.72
N LYS A 116 -7.67 6.39 -8.88
CA LYS A 116 -6.51 5.60 -9.33
C LYS A 116 -5.33 5.71 -8.37
N GLY A 117 -4.48 4.69 -8.33
CA GLY A 117 -3.38 4.57 -7.35
C GLY A 117 -2.33 5.67 -7.46
N ARG A 118 -2.13 6.26 -8.65
CA ARG A 118 -1.19 7.38 -8.82
C ARG A 118 -1.53 8.61 -7.97
N TYR A 119 -2.76 8.71 -7.47
CA TYR A 119 -3.21 9.79 -6.58
C TYR A 119 -3.01 9.49 -5.09
N THR A 120 -2.44 8.34 -4.76
CA THR A 120 -2.13 7.92 -3.39
C THR A 120 -0.64 8.07 -3.12
N SER A 121 -0.29 8.89 -2.12
CA SER A 121 1.10 9.06 -1.69
C SER A 121 1.47 8.01 -0.63
N LEU A 122 2.64 7.38 -0.79
CA LEU A 122 3.19 6.41 0.15
C LEU A 122 4.40 6.99 0.87
N LEU A 123 4.35 7.03 2.19
CA LEU A 123 5.39 7.59 3.05
C LEU A 123 5.89 6.52 4.04
N ALA A 124 7.11 6.70 4.51
CA ALA A 124 7.63 6.01 5.68
C ALA A 124 8.16 7.02 6.70
N ASP A 125 7.63 6.98 7.91
CA ASP A 125 7.92 7.96 8.98
C ASP A 125 7.75 9.43 8.49
N GLY A 126 6.75 9.68 7.64
CA GLY A 126 6.47 10.98 7.05
C GLY A 126 7.43 11.42 5.92
N LEU A 127 8.29 10.53 5.42
CA LEU A 127 9.26 10.78 4.37
C LEU A 127 8.90 10.01 3.09
N PRO A 128 9.06 10.60 1.88
CA PRO A 128 8.85 9.90 0.60
C PRO A 128 10.05 9.00 0.24
N LEU A 129 10.34 7.99 1.10
CA LEU A 129 11.49 7.09 0.94
C LEU A 129 11.39 6.14 -0.26
N TYR A 130 10.19 5.94 -0.80
CA TYR A 130 9.93 4.99 -1.90
C TYR A 130 9.72 5.67 -3.24
N GLY A 131 9.95 6.97 -3.32
CA GLY A 131 9.81 7.82 -4.49
C GLY A 131 8.63 8.78 -4.38
N GLY A 132 8.69 9.88 -5.12
CA GLY A 132 7.62 10.89 -5.20
C GLY A 132 6.44 10.45 -6.05
N GLN A 133 6.57 9.33 -6.77
CA GLN A 133 5.52 8.74 -7.59
C GLN A 133 5.09 7.39 -7.03
N ALA A 134 3.80 7.10 -7.16
CA ALA A 134 3.28 5.79 -6.88
C ALA A 134 3.89 4.77 -7.85
N SER A 135 4.89 4.04 -7.38
CA SER A 135 5.43 2.88 -8.09
C SER A 135 4.62 1.67 -7.66
N SER A 136 3.93 1.05 -8.58
CA SER A 136 3.08 -0.12 -8.34
C SER A 136 3.87 -1.33 -7.83
N ILE A 137 5.12 -1.48 -8.25
CA ILE A 137 6.02 -2.52 -7.72
C ILE A 137 6.61 -2.10 -6.38
N GLY A 138 6.82 -0.81 -6.14
CA GLY A 138 7.36 -0.29 -4.87
C GLY A 138 6.58 -0.75 -3.65
N LEU A 139 5.26 -0.81 -3.74
CA LEU A 139 4.37 -1.32 -2.69
C LEU A 139 4.68 -2.76 -2.29
N LEU A 140 4.97 -3.62 -3.27
CA LEU A 140 5.27 -5.02 -3.06
C LEU A 140 6.66 -5.26 -2.44
N GLN A 141 7.50 -4.23 -2.41
CA GLN A 141 8.89 -4.30 -1.97
C GLN A 141 9.10 -3.86 -0.51
N ILE A 142 8.04 -3.62 0.23
CA ILE A 142 8.07 -3.16 1.63
C ILE A 142 7.59 -4.29 2.53
N ALA A 143 8.46 -4.80 3.37
CA ALA A 143 8.11 -5.81 4.37
C ALA A 143 7.51 -5.13 5.62
N PRO A 144 6.40 -5.64 6.17
CA PRO A 144 5.72 -5.02 7.31
C PRO A 144 6.34 -5.32 8.68
N THR A 145 7.41 -6.10 8.75
CA THR A 145 7.99 -6.68 9.99
C THR A 145 8.33 -5.64 11.06
N ASP A 146 8.76 -4.45 10.65
CA ASP A 146 9.20 -3.38 11.56
C ASP A 146 8.20 -2.23 11.70
N LEU A 147 6.98 -2.40 11.21
CA LEU A 147 5.95 -1.38 11.36
C LEU A 147 5.34 -1.43 12.76
N GLY A 148 5.23 -0.25 13.39
CA GLY A 148 4.49 -0.04 14.63
C GLY A 148 3.02 0.26 14.35
N GLN A 149 2.76 1.09 13.33
CA GLN A 149 1.40 1.42 12.86
C GLN A 149 1.41 1.80 11.37
N VAL A 150 0.25 1.75 10.74
CA VAL A 150 0.01 2.33 9.42
C VAL A 150 -1.12 3.33 9.51
N GLU A 151 -0.86 4.55 9.06
CA GLU A 151 -1.81 5.66 9.08
C GLU A 151 -2.33 5.92 7.67
N ILE A 152 -3.64 5.97 7.52
CA ILE A 152 -4.31 6.14 6.23
C ILE A 152 -5.21 7.38 6.29
N ILE A 153 -4.84 8.41 5.52
CA ILE A 153 -5.64 9.61 5.31
C ILE A 153 -6.32 9.49 3.97
N LYS A 154 -7.65 9.50 3.94
CA LYS A 154 -8.45 9.45 2.70
C LYS A 154 -8.86 10.86 2.26
N GLY A 155 -8.90 11.07 0.94
CA GLY A 155 -9.20 12.36 0.34
C GLY A 155 -7.98 13.27 0.19
N ALA A 156 -8.18 14.51 -0.33
CA ALA A 156 -7.08 15.40 -0.66
C ALA A 156 -6.24 15.78 0.56
N ALA A 157 -5.03 15.28 0.60
CA ALA A 157 -4.01 15.60 1.60
C ALA A 157 -2.89 16.51 1.04
N SER A 158 -3.06 17.03 -0.17
CA SER A 158 -2.06 17.88 -0.86
C SER A 158 -1.71 19.15 -0.08
N ALA A 159 -2.61 19.66 0.75
CA ALA A 159 -2.33 20.81 1.64
C ALA A 159 -1.16 20.56 2.61
N LEU A 160 -0.85 19.31 2.92
CA LEU A 160 0.28 18.95 3.79
C LEU A 160 1.42 18.29 2.99
N TYR A 161 1.10 17.47 1.99
CA TYR A 161 2.06 16.58 1.35
C TYR A 161 2.40 16.96 -0.10
N GLY A 162 1.79 18.04 -0.66
CA GLY A 162 2.08 18.53 -2.00
C GLY A 162 1.47 17.66 -3.11
N PRO A 163 2.11 17.59 -4.29
CA PRO A 163 1.63 16.80 -5.40
C PRO A 163 1.53 15.31 -5.04
N SER A 164 0.72 14.55 -5.78
CA SER A 164 0.51 13.11 -5.62
C SER A 164 -0.34 12.66 -4.41
N ALA A 165 -0.87 13.57 -3.59
CA ALA A 165 -1.73 13.23 -2.45
C ALA A 165 -3.19 13.66 -2.68
N LEU A 166 -3.73 13.45 -3.91
CA LEU A 166 -5.11 13.77 -4.27
C LEU A 166 -6.12 12.78 -3.70
N GLY A 167 -5.81 11.49 -3.78
CA GLY A 167 -6.64 10.38 -3.28
C GLY A 167 -6.43 10.13 -1.80
N GLY A 168 -5.24 10.42 -1.31
CA GLY A 168 -4.90 10.21 0.09
C GLY A 168 -3.42 9.95 0.33
N VAL A 169 -3.11 9.61 1.58
CA VAL A 169 -1.76 9.29 2.06
C VAL A 169 -1.80 8.01 2.86
N ILE A 170 -0.82 7.14 2.64
CA ILE A 170 -0.48 6.02 3.51
C ILE A 170 0.88 6.30 4.12
N ASN A 171 0.95 6.40 5.44
CA ASN A 171 2.19 6.60 6.18
C ASN A 171 2.53 5.35 7.00
N LEU A 172 3.64 4.74 6.69
CA LEU A 172 4.17 3.56 7.35
C LEU A 172 5.06 4.02 8.50
N VAL A 173 4.63 3.81 9.73
CA VAL A 173 5.35 4.27 10.92
C VAL A 173 6.15 3.12 11.51
N SER A 174 7.45 3.31 11.64
CA SER A 174 8.37 2.30 12.17
C SER A 174 8.22 2.10 13.68
N ARG A 175 8.50 0.87 14.15
CA ARG A 175 8.70 0.58 15.57
C ARG A 175 9.87 1.39 16.11
N ARG A 176 9.74 1.85 17.35
CA ARG A 176 10.80 2.54 18.10
C ARG A 176 11.43 1.55 19.09
N PRO A 177 12.77 1.60 19.30
CA PRO A 177 13.41 0.81 20.36
C PRO A 177 12.81 1.16 21.72
N GLY A 178 12.43 0.14 22.47
CA GLY A 178 11.99 0.26 23.86
C GLY A 178 13.15 0.43 24.85
N GLY A 179 12.88 0.26 26.14
CA GLY A 179 13.88 0.28 27.21
C GLY A 179 14.81 -0.93 27.23
N GLU A 180 14.45 -2.01 26.54
CA GLU A 180 15.20 -3.28 26.47
C GLU A 180 15.50 -3.68 25.04
N SER A 181 16.48 -4.59 24.85
CA SER A 181 16.75 -5.16 23.54
C SER A 181 15.68 -6.15 23.16
N GLU A 182 15.17 -6.04 21.94
CA GLU A 182 14.14 -6.92 21.38
C GLU A 182 14.53 -7.40 19.99
N GLY A 183 13.98 -8.53 19.58
CA GLY A 183 14.16 -9.07 18.24
C GLY A 183 13.05 -10.01 17.84
N GLU A 184 12.87 -10.14 16.54
CA GLU A 184 11.87 -11.01 15.93
C GLU A 184 12.45 -11.62 14.65
N MET A 185 12.22 -12.91 14.46
CA MET A 185 12.53 -13.61 13.21
C MET A 185 11.31 -14.41 12.77
N LEU A 186 10.94 -14.29 11.52
CA LEU A 186 9.83 -15.01 10.90
C LEU A 186 10.33 -15.76 9.68
N VAL A 187 9.95 -17.05 9.59
CA VAL A 187 10.17 -17.91 8.42
C VAL A 187 8.81 -18.39 7.94
N ASN A 188 8.52 -18.23 6.66
CA ASN A 188 7.27 -18.61 6.02
C ASN A 188 7.52 -19.41 4.74
N ALA A 189 6.60 -20.31 4.40
CA ALA A 189 6.57 -21.01 3.13
C ALA A 189 5.13 -21.15 2.65
N THR A 190 4.94 -21.08 1.33
CA THR A 190 3.61 -21.15 0.69
C THR A 190 3.46 -22.38 -0.20
N SER A 191 2.22 -22.82 -0.40
CA SER A 191 1.88 -23.89 -1.37
C SER A 191 2.13 -23.48 -2.83
N ARG A 192 2.49 -22.21 -3.06
CA ARG A 192 2.85 -21.65 -4.37
C ARG A 192 4.37 -21.49 -4.57
N ASP A 193 5.19 -22.25 -3.81
CA ASP A 193 6.65 -22.14 -3.80
C ASP A 193 7.19 -20.76 -3.41
N GLY A 194 6.43 -20.03 -2.59
CA GLY A 194 6.88 -18.81 -1.93
C GLY A 194 7.67 -19.15 -0.65
N GLN A 195 8.71 -18.38 -0.35
CA GLN A 195 9.55 -18.53 0.82
C GLN A 195 9.97 -17.15 1.31
N ASP A 196 9.79 -16.90 2.60
CA ASP A 196 10.12 -15.63 3.23
C ASP A 196 10.93 -15.87 4.50
N VAL A 197 11.97 -15.07 4.69
CA VAL A 197 12.69 -14.96 5.95
C VAL A 197 12.82 -13.49 6.25
N THR A 198 12.24 -13.03 7.36
CA THR A 198 12.36 -11.64 7.82
C THR A 198 12.90 -11.59 9.24
N GLY A 199 13.64 -10.55 9.56
CA GLY A 199 14.19 -10.33 10.88
C GLY A 199 14.15 -8.85 11.26
N TYR A 200 13.87 -8.59 12.52
CA TYR A 200 13.92 -7.29 13.16
C TYR A 200 14.71 -7.41 14.46
N ALA A 201 15.54 -6.41 14.75
CA ALA A 201 16.19 -6.26 16.04
C ALA A 201 16.26 -4.79 16.42
N ALA A 202 16.07 -4.50 17.70
CA ALA A 202 16.18 -3.16 18.25
C ALA A 202 16.86 -3.20 19.62
N THR A 203 17.61 -2.14 19.93
CA THR A 203 18.32 -2.04 21.21
C THR A 203 18.49 -0.59 21.63
N PRO A 204 18.30 -0.26 22.92
CA PRO A 204 18.74 1.01 23.46
C PRO A 204 20.28 1.04 23.52
N ILE A 205 20.87 2.21 23.29
CA ILE A 205 22.32 2.46 23.37
C ILE A 205 22.55 3.58 24.38
N GLY A 206 22.74 3.19 25.65
CA GLY A 206 22.73 4.16 26.76
C GLY A 206 21.36 4.79 26.97
N SER A 207 21.33 6.02 27.52
CA SER A 207 20.08 6.68 27.91
C SER A 207 19.44 7.54 26.81
N ALA A 208 20.19 7.93 25.78
CA ALA A 208 19.74 8.88 24.77
C ALA A 208 19.60 8.27 23.38
N TRP A 209 20.26 7.18 23.09
CA TRP A 209 20.30 6.57 21.77
C TRP A 209 19.55 5.25 21.71
N GLY A 210 19.04 4.93 20.55
CA GLY A 210 18.49 3.63 20.21
C GLY A 210 18.83 3.28 18.76
N ALA A 211 18.94 2.01 18.46
CA ALA A 211 19.15 1.53 17.10
C ALA A 211 18.19 0.39 16.78
N SER A 212 17.78 0.28 15.53
CA SER A 212 17.07 -0.90 15.03
C SER A 212 17.56 -1.27 13.64
N ILE A 213 17.34 -2.52 13.27
CA ILE A 213 17.58 -3.04 11.94
C ILE A 213 16.44 -3.98 11.54
N VAL A 214 15.95 -3.83 10.33
CA VAL A 214 15.07 -4.81 9.69
C VAL A 214 15.72 -5.32 8.43
N GLY A 215 15.52 -6.59 8.12
CA GLY A 215 15.97 -7.20 6.88
C GLY A 215 15.12 -8.41 6.50
N GLY A 216 15.14 -8.75 5.22
CA GLY A 216 14.41 -9.90 4.73
C GLY A 216 14.94 -10.41 3.41
N VAL A 217 14.70 -11.71 3.18
CA VAL A 217 14.90 -12.40 1.91
C VAL A 217 13.57 -13.05 1.53
N HIS A 218 13.14 -12.81 0.31
CA HIS A 218 11.86 -13.24 -0.21
C HIS A 218 12.05 -13.88 -1.57
N ARG A 219 11.44 -15.03 -1.79
CA ARG A 219 11.49 -15.75 -3.04
C ARG A 219 10.11 -16.26 -3.42
N GLN A 220 9.75 -16.15 -4.69
CA GLN A 220 8.56 -16.71 -5.29
C GLN A 220 8.92 -17.35 -6.65
N SER A 221 8.51 -18.59 -6.88
CA SER A 221 8.62 -19.21 -8.18
C SER A 221 7.51 -18.75 -9.12
N ARG A 222 7.80 -18.58 -10.41
CA ARG A 222 6.76 -18.34 -11.43
C ARG A 222 5.77 -19.50 -11.48
N GLN A 223 4.48 -19.20 -11.57
CA GLN A 223 3.40 -20.19 -11.67
C GLN A 223 2.52 -19.89 -12.90
N ASP A 224 2.28 -20.89 -13.70
CA ASP A 224 1.28 -20.95 -14.77
C ASP A 224 0.17 -21.88 -14.25
N ILE A 225 -0.88 -21.28 -13.70
CA ILE A 225 -1.92 -22.01 -12.95
C ILE A 225 -2.98 -22.58 -13.87
N ASP A 226 -3.27 -21.90 -14.97
CA ASP A 226 -4.26 -22.32 -15.97
C ASP A 226 -3.65 -23.11 -17.12
N ARG A 227 -2.31 -23.17 -17.24
CA ARG A 227 -1.51 -23.93 -18.17
C ARG A 227 -1.59 -23.44 -19.62
N ASP A 228 -1.73 -22.15 -19.79
CA ASP A 228 -1.74 -21.50 -21.10
C ASP A 228 -0.34 -21.15 -21.63
N GLY A 229 0.70 -21.29 -20.80
CA GLY A 229 2.09 -20.99 -21.13
C GLY A 229 2.54 -19.60 -20.70
N TRP A 230 1.65 -18.83 -20.07
CA TRP A 230 1.91 -17.52 -19.49
C TRP A 230 1.96 -17.61 -17.95
N ALA A 231 2.71 -16.74 -17.31
CA ALA A 231 2.80 -16.71 -15.85
C ALA A 231 1.60 -15.97 -15.24
N ASP A 232 0.74 -16.68 -14.49
CA ASP A 232 -0.32 -16.10 -13.65
C ASP A 232 0.25 -15.45 -12.37
N LEU A 233 1.33 -16.02 -11.83
CA LEU A 233 2.11 -15.45 -10.73
C LEU A 233 3.52 -15.18 -11.17
N SER A 234 3.98 -13.95 -10.96
CA SER A 234 5.37 -13.57 -11.19
C SER A 234 6.32 -14.29 -10.22
N GLY A 235 7.47 -14.69 -10.74
CA GLY A 235 8.58 -15.12 -9.88
C GLY A 235 9.42 -13.92 -9.46
N TYR A 236 9.96 -13.95 -8.24
CA TYR A 236 10.93 -12.96 -7.80
C TYR A 236 11.91 -13.52 -6.76
N ASP A 237 13.09 -12.93 -6.74
CA ASP A 237 14.09 -13.08 -5.70
C ASP A 237 14.41 -11.67 -5.19
N ARG A 238 14.16 -11.39 -3.90
CA ARG A 238 14.35 -10.07 -3.30
C ARG A 238 15.04 -10.14 -1.96
N TRP A 239 15.89 -9.17 -1.67
CA TRP A 239 16.41 -8.91 -0.33
C TRP A 239 16.34 -7.43 0.01
N THR A 240 16.15 -7.13 1.29
CA THR A 240 16.09 -5.78 1.84
C THR A 240 16.85 -5.70 3.15
N VAL A 241 17.49 -4.56 3.42
CA VAL A 241 18.09 -4.23 4.72
C VAL A 241 17.85 -2.76 5.01
N ARG A 242 17.42 -2.44 6.24
CA ARG A 242 17.16 -1.06 6.67
C ARG A 242 17.58 -0.85 8.13
N PRO A 243 18.77 -0.32 8.41
CA PRO A 243 19.16 0.20 9.71
C PRO A 243 18.47 1.53 10.02
N ARG A 244 18.26 1.79 11.32
CA ARG A 244 17.73 3.04 11.87
C ARG A 244 18.48 3.43 13.12
N LEU A 245 18.58 4.73 13.34
CA LEU A 245 19.19 5.32 14.51
C LEU A 245 18.22 6.36 15.11
N PHE A 246 18.06 6.32 16.42
CA PHE A 246 17.18 7.20 17.19
C PHE A 246 18.02 7.90 18.26
N TRP A 247 17.74 9.18 18.45
CA TRP A 247 18.31 9.96 19.54
C TRP A 247 17.23 10.81 20.20
N ASN A 248 17.22 10.80 21.54
CA ASN A 248 16.32 11.60 22.36
C ASN A 248 17.19 12.44 23.33
N GLY A 249 17.22 13.75 23.11
CA GLY A 249 17.92 14.70 23.97
C GLY A 249 17.17 14.97 25.28
N ALA A 250 17.91 15.35 26.30
CA ALA A 250 17.33 15.68 27.61
C ALA A 250 16.43 16.93 27.60
N ASP A 251 16.58 17.78 26.60
CA ASP A 251 15.77 18.98 26.33
C ASP A 251 14.49 18.70 25.54
N GLY A 252 14.20 17.44 25.23
CA GLY A 252 13.07 17.02 24.42
C GLY A 252 13.33 17.04 22.91
N ALA A 253 14.53 17.39 22.46
CA ALA A 253 14.93 17.25 21.06
C ALA A 253 15.00 15.77 20.66
N LYS A 254 14.61 15.46 19.42
CA LYS A 254 14.60 14.09 18.89
C LYS A 254 15.20 14.06 17.50
N VAL A 255 15.94 13.00 17.20
CA VAL A 255 16.44 12.74 15.85
C VAL A 255 16.20 11.29 15.51
N TYR A 256 15.69 11.07 14.31
CA TYR A 256 15.53 9.77 13.68
C TYR A 256 16.28 9.79 12.35
N ALA A 257 17.06 8.77 12.08
CA ALA A 257 17.74 8.59 10.81
C ALA A 257 17.60 7.14 10.31
N THR A 258 17.42 6.99 9.01
CA THR A 258 17.27 5.68 8.35
C THR A 258 18.02 5.62 7.05
N MET A 259 18.46 4.42 6.67
CA MET A 259 18.99 4.10 5.35
C MET A 259 18.46 2.74 4.90
N GLY A 260 18.06 2.61 3.64
CA GLY A 260 17.50 1.38 3.09
C GLY A 260 18.24 0.97 1.82
N VAL A 261 18.50 -0.33 1.69
CA VAL A 261 19.01 -0.95 0.47
C VAL A 261 18.10 -2.10 0.09
N MET A 262 17.74 -2.20 -1.18
CA MET A 262 16.92 -3.27 -1.71
C MET A 262 17.39 -3.68 -3.10
N HIS A 263 17.33 -4.98 -3.37
CA HIS A 263 17.52 -5.56 -4.68
C HIS A 263 16.42 -6.59 -4.95
N GLU A 264 15.86 -6.58 -6.15
CA GLU A 264 14.86 -7.53 -6.61
C GLU A 264 15.07 -7.88 -8.07
N ASP A 265 15.03 -9.18 -8.38
CA ASP A 265 14.88 -9.74 -9.72
C ASP A 265 13.48 -10.31 -9.87
N ARG A 266 12.68 -9.80 -10.81
CA ARG A 266 11.31 -10.21 -11.05
C ARG A 266 11.13 -10.73 -12.48
N ARG A 267 10.31 -11.77 -12.65
CA ARG A 267 10.14 -12.48 -13.93
C ARG A 267 8.69 -12.89 -14.11
N GLY A 268 8.17 -12.64 -15.31
CA GLY A 268 6.81 -12.97 -15.74
C GLY A 268 6.76 -13.32 -17.23
N GLY A 269 5.61 -13.04 -17.86
CA GLY A 269 5.38 -13.29 -19.26
C GLY A 269 5.38 -14.78 -19.63
N THR A 270 5.81 -15.10 -20.85
CA THR A 270 5.87 -16.50 -21.32
C THR A 270 6.86 -17.34 -20.51
N LEU A 271 6.49 -18.59 -20.21
CA LEU A 271 7.40 -19.54 -19.57
C LEU A 271 8.50 -20.00 -20.55
N PRO A 272 9.64 -20.54 -20.05
CA PRO A 272 10.70 -21.05 -20.91
C PRO A 272 10.18 -22.09 -21.92
N GLY A 273 10.47 -21.86 -23.21
CA GLY A 273 10.00 -22.71 -24.29
C GLY A 273 8.54 -22.52 -24.70
N ARG A 274 7.84 -21.55 -24.13
CA ARG A 274 6.49 -21.12 -24.52
C ARG A 274 6.55 -19.85 -25.35
N VAL A 275 5.49 -19.60 -26.10
CA VAL A 275 5.34 -18.44 -26.98
C VAL A 275 4.02 -17.73 -26.74
N ALA A 276 3.99 -16.44 -27.01
CA ALA A 276 2.76 -15.66 -27.07
C ALA A 276 1.95 -16.05 -28.33
N PRO A 277 0.69 -15.61 -28.49
CA PRO A 277 -0.15 -15.95 -29.63
C PRO A 277 0.39 -15.56 -31.01
N ASP A 278 1.37 -14.67 -31.10
CA ASP A 278 2.10 -14.33 -32.33
C ASP A 278 3.22 -15.32 -32.68
N GLY A 279 3.42 -16.37 -31.87
CA GLY A 279 4.44 -17.38 -32.06
C GLY A 279 5.83 -16.98 -31.56
N GLN A 280 5.99 -15.83 -30.90
CA GLN A 280 7.26 -15.37 -30.35
C GLN A 280 7.29 -15.51 -28.84
N PRO A 281 8.44 -15.80 -28.21
CA PRO A 281 8.61 -15.69 -26.77
C PRO A 281 8.42 -14.24 -26.32
N PHE A 282 7.70 -14.04 -25.21
CA PHE A 282 7.53 -12.73 -24.60
C PHE A 282 7.80 -12.82 -23.09
N PRO A 283 9.07 -13.03 -22.69
CA PRO A 283 9.42 -12.92 -21.28
C PRO A 283 9.27 -11.48 -20.81
N GLU A 284 8.75 -11.29 -19.59
CA GLU A 284 8.75 -10.01 -18.91
C GLU A 284 9.70 -10.10 -17.72
N THR A 285 10.58 -9.11 -17.58
CA THR A 285 11.58 -9.08 -16.51
C THR A 285 11.73 -7.68 -15.95
N GLN A 286 12.05 -7.59 -14.66
CA GLN A 286 12.45 -6.33 -14.03
C GLN A 286 13.48 -6.61 -12.95
N GLU A 287 14.68 -6.06 -13.11
CA GLU A 287 15.66 -5.93 -12.04
C GLU A 287 15.51 -4.54 -11.41
N THR A 288 15.43 -4.48 -10.08
CA THR A 288 15.36 -3.23 -9.32
C THR A 288 16.47 -3.18 -8.28
N ARG A 289 17.20 -2.06 -8.25
CA ARG A 289 18.16 -1.73 -7.17
C ARG A 289 17.79 -0.38 -6.60
N ARG A 290 17.44 -0.33 -5.31
CA ARG A 290 17.07 0.89 -4.62
C ARG A 290 17.99 1.17 -3.43
N LEU A 291 18.42 2.42 -3.34
CA LEU A 291 19.08 3.01 -2.19
C LEU A 291 18.25 4.22 -1.77
N ASP A 292 17.88 4.27 -0.51
CA ASP A 292 17.15 5.41 0.05
C ASP A 292 17.65 5.72 1.46
N GLY A 293 17.37 6.94 1.92
CA GLY A 293 17.68 7.34 3.29
C GLY A 293 16.97 8.63 3.67
N GLY A 294 16.85 8.85 4.95
CA GLY A 294 16.19 10.04 5.46
C GLY A 294 16.49 10.33 6.92
N ILE A 295 16.17 11.57 7.29
CA ILE A 295 16.33 12.10 8.64
C ILE A 295 15.09 12.91 9.00
N VAL A 296 14.61 12.74 10.23
CA VAL A 296 13.59 13.57 10.88
C VAL A 296 14.18 14.08 12.17
N ALA A 297 14.09 15.38 12.40
CA ALA A 297 14.53 16.00 13.65
C ALA A 297 13.46 16.95 14.19
N GLU A 298 13.29 16.93 15.49
CA GLU A 298 12.41 17.82 16.25
C GLU A 298 13.23 18.51 17.31
N ALA A 299 13.12 19.82 17.39
CA ALA A 299 13.84 20.63 18.38
C ALA A 299 12.89 21.65 19.04
N PRO A 300 12.61 21.54 20.35
CA PRO A 300 11.89 22.57 21.08
C PRO A 300 12.66 23.89 21.04
N LEU A 301 11.98 25.01 20.73
CA LEU A 301 12.55 26.34 20.65
C LEU A 301 11.93 27.24 21.74
N ALA A 302 12.28 26.98 23.00
CA ALA A 302 11.78 27.70 24.16
C ALA A 302 10.28 28.02 24.07
N ASP A 303 9.90 29.31 24.17
CA ASP A 303 8.50 29.75 24.15
C ASP A 303 7.90 29.90 22.74
N ILE A 304 8.69 29.64 21.68
CA ILE A 304 8.24 29.83 20.29
C ILE A 304 7.45 28.62 19.79
N GLY A 305 7.94 27.41 20.11
CA GLY A 305 7.33 26.16 19.64
C GLY A 305 8.35 25.09 19.32
N THR A 306 8.03 24.18 18.41
CA THR A 306 8.92 23.08 17.98
C THR A 306 9.30 23.25 16.51
N LEU A 307 10.59 23.24 16.25
CA LEU A 307 11.14 23.16 14.88
C LEU A 307 11.16 21.69 14.43
N HIS A 308 10.55 21.41 13.28
CA HIS A 308 10.57 20.12 12.63
C HIS A 308 11.41 20.21 11.36
N LEU A 309 12.39 19.34 11.21
CA LEU A 309 13.23 19.21 10.01
C LEU A 309 13.07 17.81 9.46
N ARG A 310 12.84 17.70 8.15
CA ARG A 310 12.70 16.44 7.43
C ARG A 310 13.52 16.49 6.16
N ALA A 311 14.27 15.45 5.87
CA ALA A 311 14.97 15.33 4.59
C ALA A 311 15.07 13.87 4.19
N SER A 312 14.95 13.59 2.91
CA SER A 312 15.19 12.26 2.35
C SER A 312 15.74 12.32 0.94
N ALA A 313 16.42 11.25 0.56
CA ALA A 313 16.84 11.02 -0.80
C ALA A 313 16.63 9.55 -1.17
N MET A 314 16.22 9.30 -2.42
CA MET A 314 16.05 7.98 -2.98
C MET A 314 16.67 7.93 -4.37
N SER A 315 17.29 6.79 -4.71
CA SER A 315 17.71 6.45 -6.06
C SER A 315 17.34 5.00 -6.34
N ALA A 316 16.53 4.78 -7.37
CA ALA A 316 16.21 3.46 -7.88
C ALA A 316 16.71 3.33 -9.31
N ARG A 317 17.25 2.17 -9.64
CA ARG A 317 17.63 1.78 -11.01
C ARG A 317 16.82 0.57 -11.39
N HIS A 318 16.30 0.58 -12.60
CA HIS A 318 15.55 -0.54 -13.14
C HIS A 318 16.17 -0.99 -14.47
N ALA A 319 16.12 -2.30 -14.69
CA ALA A 319 16.33 -2.88 -16.01
C ALA A 319 15.06 -3.67 -16.36
N HIS A 320 14.32 -3.18 -17.32
CA HIS A 320 13.07 -3.77 -17.78
C HIS A 320 13.28 -4.59 -19.06
N GLY A 321 12.56 -5.69 -19.17
CA GLY A 321 12.46 -6.47 -20.41
C GLY A 321 11.00 -6.77 -20.73
N TYR A 322 10.60 -6.43 -21.96
CA TYR A 322 9.27 -6.71 -22.51
C TYR A 322 9.44 -7.43 -23.85
N GLY A 323 9.54 -8.77 -23.82
CA GLY A 323 9.88 -9.58 -24.98
C GLY A 323 11.29 -9.24 -25.49
N ALA A 324 11.37 -8.66 -26.69
CA ALA A 324 12.63 -8.23 -27.31
C ALA A 324 13.04 -6.78 -26.95
N VAL A 325 12.17 -6.03 -26.27
CA VAL A 325 12.43 -4.63 -25.88
C VAL A 325 13.05 -4.60 -24.50
N THR A 326 14.12 -3.83 -24.33
CA THR A 326 14.76 -3.57 -23.04
C THR A 326 14.77 -2.08 -22.77
N ASP A 327 14.64 -1.70 -21.50
CA ASP A 327 14.80 -0.35 -21.03
C ASP A 327 15.56 -0.35 -19.71
N ASN A 328 16.57 0.50 -19.60
CA ASN A 328 17.28 0.77 -18.36
C ASN A 328 16.97 2.18 -17.94
N ASP A 329 16.50 2.34 -16.72
CA ASP A 329 16.14 3.66 -16.22
C ASP A 329 16.67 3.93 -14.80
N ARG A 330 16.59 5.19 -14.44
CA ARG A 330 16.89 5.66 -13.10
C ARG A 330 15.84 6.67 -12.63
N HIS A 331 15.26 6.40 -11.48
CA HIS A 331 14.45 7.32 -10.71
C HIS A 331 15.26 7.91 -9.56
N GLY A 332 15.07 9.20 -9.28
CA GLY A 332 15.64 9.88 -8.12
C GLY A 332 14.65 10.84 -7.51
N THR A 333 14.54 10.83 -6.18
CA THR A 333 13.75 11.79 -5.40
C THR A 333 14.62 12.40 -4.33
N ILE A 334 14.54 13.72 -4.18
CA ILE A 334 15.12 14.48 -3.05
C ILE A 334 13.96 15.25 -2.42
N PHE A 335 13.87 15.20 -1.11
CA PHE A 335 12.88 15.92 -0.33
C PHE A 335 13.54 16.63 0.86
N ALA A 336 13.13 17.85 1.12
CA ALA A 336 13.51 18.60 2.32
C ALA A 336 12.33 19.46 2.79
N GLU A 337 12.13 19.54 4.09
CA GLU A 337 11.11 20.37 4.73
C GLU A 337 11.62 20.93 6.05
N ALA A 338 11.35 22.19 6.29
CA ALA A 338 11.52 22.83 7.58
C ALA A 338 10.21 23.50 7.98
N SER A 339 9.66 23.16 9.14
CA SER A 339 8.43 23.76 9.65
C SER A 339 8.54 24.05 11.13
N LEU A 340 7.86 25.12 11.55
CA LEU A 340 7.73 25.55 12.93
C LEU A 340 6.28 25.35 13.35
N ALA A 341 6.07 24.60 14.43
CA ALA A 341 4.76 24.40 15.05
C ALA A 341 4.72 25.04 16.43
N GLY A 342 3.63 25.71 16.77
CA GLY A 342 3.47 26.36 18.06
C GLY A 342 2.01 26.44 18.49
N ARG A 343 1.80 26.95 19.70
CA ARG A 343 0.48 27.15 20.29
C ARG A 343 0.35 28.57 20.86
N THR A 344 -0.77 29.19 20.58
CA THR A 344 -1.13 30.51 21.13
C THR A 344 -2.57 30.44 21.62
N GLY A 345 -2.74 30.39 22.96
CA GLY A 345 -4.05 30.19 23.57
C GLY A 345 -4.71 28.88 23.15
N ALA A 346 -5.90 28.93 22.55
CA ALA A 346 -6.65 27.80 22.03
C ALA A 346 -6.31 27.46 20.58
N THR A 347 -5.26 28.07 20.00
CA THR A 347 -4.88 27.90 18.59
C THR A 347 -3.54 27.21 18.47
N ASN A 348 -3.49 26.07 17.79
CA ASN A 348 -2.27 25.46 17.30
C ASN A 348 -2.00 25.99 15.88
N TRP A 349 -0.75 26.22 15.55
CA TRP A 349 -0.35 26.67 14.22
C TRP A 349 0.93 25.97 13.76
N LEU A 350 1.07 25.85 12.46
CA LEU A 350 2.25 25.34 11.80
C LEU A 350 2.50 26.17 10.55
N ALA A 351 3.76 26.54 10.30
CA ALA A 351 4.20 27.16 9.05
C ALA A 351 5.52 26.56 8.61
N GLY A 352 5.71 26.40 7.31
CA GLY A 352 6.90 25.71 6.81
C GLY A 352 7.20 25.96 5.34
N LEU A 353 8.40 25.54 4.98
CA LEU A 353 8.92 25.51 3.62
C LEU A 353 9.26 24.07 3.26
N ALA A 354 8.97 23.67 2.04
CA ALA A 354 9.29 22.36 1.53
C ALA A 354 9.94 22.47 0.14
N TYR A 355 10.73 21.49 -0.20
CA TYR A 355 11.31 21.32 -1.52
C TYR A 355 11.29 19.85 -1.89
N GLN A 356 10.82 19.55 -3.09
CA GLN A 356 10.90 18.22 -3.65
C GLN A 356 11.50 18.31 -5.05
N ARG A 357 12.35 17.36 -5.38
CA ARG A 357 12.87 17.17 -6.72
C ARG A 357 12.68 15.72 -7.13
N ASP A 358 12.01 15.50 -8.26
CA ASP A 358 11.82 14.19 -8.85
C ASP A 358 12.48 14.15 -10.23
N THR A 359 13.25 13.08 -10.48
CA THR A 359 13.98 12.89 -11.74
C THR A 359 13.74 11.50 -12.29
N PHE A 360 13.59 11.42 -13.59
CA PHE A 360 13.60 10.20 -14.36
C PHE A 360 14.56 10.33 -15.53
N ARG A 361 15.31 9.26 -15.79
CA ARG A 361 16.20 9.14 -16.94
C ARG A 361 16.12 7.72 -17.49
N SER A 362 15.86 7.57 -18.80
CA SER A 362 15.86 6.31 -19.52
C SER A 362 17.00 6.29 -20.53
N GLU A 363 17.70 5.17 -20.63
CA GLU A 363 18.74 4.99 -21.64
C GLU A 363 18.17 4.80 -23.04
N ASN A 364 17.01 4.14 -23.14
CA ASN A 364 16.41 3.77 -24.42
C ASN A 364 15.28 4.72 -24.85
N PHE A 365 14.64 5.42 -23.89
CA PHE A 365 13.46 6.26 -24.12
C PHE A 365 13.65 7.67 -23.54
N SER A 366 14.76 8.34 -23.91
CA SER A 366 15.14 9.66 -23.39
C SER A 366 14.10 10.76 -23.65
N ALA A 367 13.16 10.55 -24.58
CA ALA A 367 12.03 11.46 -24.79
C ALA A 367 11.10 11.59 -23.57
N PHE A 368 11.18 10.68 -22.62
CA PHE A 368 10.43 10.70 -21.36
C PHE A 368 11.24 11.18 -20.16
N ASP A 369 12.50 11.59 -20.38
CA ASP A 369 13.33 12.15 -19.33
C ASP A 369 12.71 13.41 -18.75
N TYR A 370 12.68 13.51 -17.42
CA TYR A 370 12.23 14.73 -16.75
C TYR A 370 13.03 15.04 -15.48
N SER A 371 12.94 16.28 -15.06
CA SER A 371 13.41 16.77 -13.75
C SER A 371 12.42 17.82 -13.26
N TYR A 372 11.64 17.48 -12.23
CA TYR A 372 10.66 18.37 -11.65
C TYR A 372 11.18 18.92 -10.33
N ASP A 373 11.22 20.24 -10.23
CA ASP A 373 11.55 20.98 -9.02
C ASP A 373 10.27 21.62 -8.46
N VAL A 374 9.98 21.36 -7.18
CA VAL A 374 8.75 21.78 -6.54
C VAL A 374 9.04 22.41 -5.17
N PRO A 375 9.53 23.66 -5.12
CA PRO A 375 9.52 24.40 -3.86
C PRO A 375 8.08 24.72 -3.45
N GLY A 376 7.82 24.71 -2.14
CA GLY A 376 6.49 24.95 -1.59
C GLY A 376 6.50 25.67 -0.26
N ILE A 377 5.42 26.39 0.01
CA ILE A 377 5.15 27.07 1.29
C ILE A 377 3.87 26.45 1.85
N LEU A 378 3.87 26.09 3.11
CA LEU A 378 2.71 25.50 3.77
C LEU A 378 2.41 26.18 5.11
N ALA A 379 1.12 26.23 5.43
CA ALA A 379 0.65 26.69 6.73
C ALA A 379 -0.61 25.93 7.15
N GLN A 380 -0.77 25.74 8.46
CA GLN A 380 -1.95 25.17 9.09
C GLN A 380 -2.28 25.94 10.36
N ILE A 381 -3.57 26.17 10.59
CA ILE A 381 -4.13 26.73 11.81
C ILE A 381 -5.23 25.79 12.28
N GLU A 382 -5.19 25.44 13.55
CA GLU A 382 -6.21 24.66 14.21
C GLU A 382 -6.66 25.41 15.47
N HIS A 383 -7.95 25.71 15.55
CA HIS A 383 -8.52 26.53 16.61
C HIS A 383 -9.61 25.75 17.33
N LYS A 384 -9.43 25.57 18.64
CA LYS A 384 -10.47 25.05 19.55
C LYS A 384 -11.44 26.16 19.87
N ALA A 385 -12.55 26.23 19.13
CA ALA A 385 -13.55 27.30 19.27
C ALA A 385 -14.32 27.17 20.60
N PHE A 386 -14.63 25.95 21.03
CA PHE A 386 -15.10 25.54 22.35
C PHE A 386 -14.73 24.08 22.62
N ASP A 387 -15.03 23.53 23.79
CA ASP A 387 -14.48 22.24 24.22
C ASP A 387 -14.79 21.08 23.25
N GLU A 388 -15.93 21.11 22.60
CA GLU A 388 -16.37 20.09 21.67
C GLU A 388 -16.06 20.40 20.20
N LEU A 389 -15.69 21.65 19.83
CA LEU A 389 -15.49 22.05 18.45
C LEU A 389 -14.08 22.53 18.15
N THR A 390 -13.41 21.84 17.26
CA THR A 390 -12.12 22.23 16.67
C THR A 390 -12.30 22.51 15.18
N LEU A 391 -11.83 23.67 14.74
CA LEU A 391 -11.79 24.08 13.33
C LEU A 391 -10.35 24.09 12.85
N ALA A 392 -10.07 23.51 11.68
CA ALA A 392 -8.76 23.51 11.09
C ALA A 392 -8.79 24.04 9.66
N THR A 393 -7.80 24.83 9.31
CA THR A 393 -7.54 25.26 7.94
C THR A 393 -6.08 25.06 7.61
N SER A 394 -5.79 24.56 6.42
CA SER A 394 -4.43 24.40 5.91
C SER A 394 -4.37 24.82 4.45
N ALA A 395 -3.22 25.31 4.04
CA ALA A 395 -2.96 25.67 2.66
C ALA A 395 -1.49 25.42 2.31
N ARG A 396 -1.26 25.02 1.08
CA ARG A 396 0.07 24.87 0.50
C ARG A 396 0.10 25.51 -0.87
N ILE A 397 1.16 26.24 -1.16
CA ILE A 397 1.44 26.78 -2.50
C ILE A 397 2.71 26.08 -2.98
N ASP A 398 2.62 25.38 -4.10
CA ASP A 398 3.72 24.71 -4.77
C ASP A 398 4.06 25.43 -6.08
N PHE A 399 5.34 25.66 -6.33
CA PHE A 399 5.85 26.29 -7.55
C PHE A 399 6.50 25.19 -8.40
N HIS A 400 5.68 24.46 -9.14
CA HIS A 400 6.12 23.33 -9.94
C HIS A 400 6.81 23.80 -11.21
N SER A 401 8.03 23.33 -11.48
CA SER A 401 8.85 23.79 -12.63
C SER A 401 8.19 23.59 -13.99
N GLU A 402 7.36 22.53 -14.17
CA GLU A 402 6.67 22.23 -15.41
C GLU A 402 5.22 22.72 -15.40
N TYR A 403 4.49 22.50 -14.31
CA TYR A 403 3.04 22.73 -14.24
C TYR A 403 2.65 24.06 -13.57
N GLY A 404 3.62 24.93 -13.24
CA GLY A 404 3.39 26.27 -12.69
C GLY A 404 2.92 26.27 -11.23
N THR A 405 2.40 27.40 -10.78
CA THR A 405 1.98 27.59 -9.39
C THR A 405 0.66 26.91 -9.10
N ARG A 406 0.61 26.14 -8.01
CA ARG A 406 -0.56 25.39 -7.57
C ARG A 406 -0.89 25.68 -6.12
N LEU A 407 -2.16 25.95 -5.85
CA LEU A 407 -2.68 26.18 -4.50
C LEU A 407 -3.54 24.99 -4.06
N SER A 408 -3.21 24.41 -2.92
CA SER A 408 -3.91 23.29 -2.28
C SER A 408 -4.46 23.72 -0.91
N PRO A 409 -5.67 24.28 -0.83
CA PRO A 409 -6.32 24.62 0.43
C PRO A 409 -7.11 23.45 0.99
N ARG A 410 -7.31 23.43 2.31
CA ARG A 410 -8.24 22.54 3.01
C ARG A 410 -8.84 23.23 4.24
N ILE A 411 -10.11 22.95 4.49
CA ILE A 411 -10.85 23.36 5.69
C ILE A 411 -11.46 22.09 6.28
N SER A 412 -11.37 21.93 7.60
CA SER A 412 -11.91 20.79 8.32
C SER A 412 -12.52 21.24 9.65
N ALA A 413 -13.49 20.48 10.14
CA ALA A 413 -14.12 20.66 11.44
C ALA A 413 -14.26 19.32 12.16
N LEU A 414 -13.98 19.29 13.44
CA LEU A 414 -14.22 18.20 14.36
C LEU A 414 -15.17 18.66 15.45
N TYR A 415 -16.30 17.97 15.60
CA TYR A 415 -17.27 18.20 16.66
C TYR A 415 -17.47 16.93 17.48
N LYS A 416 -17.23 16.98 18.80
CA LYS A 416 -17.24 15.84 19.73
C LYS A 416 -18.23 16.04 20.87
N PRO A 417 -19.55 15.94 20.63
CA PRO A 417 -20.54 16.02 21.71
C PRO A 417 -20.63 14.66 22.44
N GLY A 418 -19.80 14.47 23.46
CA GLY A 418 -19.74 13.24 24.25
C GLY A 418 -19.13 12.06 23.49
N ALA A 419 -19.85 10.94 23.36
CA ALA A 419 -19.37 9.72 22.69
C ALA A 419 -19.48 9.77 21.15
N VAL A 420 -20.06 10.81 20.59
CA VAL A 420 -20.20 11.01 19.15
C VAL A 420 -19.04 11.84 18.64
N THR A 421 -18.48 11.44 17.50
CA THR A 421 -17.45 12.20 16.77
C THR A 421 -18.01 12.52 15.40
N ILE A 422 -18.05 13.81 15.04
CA ILE A 422 -18.48 14.28 13.72
C ILE A 422 -17.33 15.04 13.08
N ARG A 423 -16.95 14.66 11.84
CA ARG A 423 -15.94 15.38 11.06
C ARG A 423 -16.49 15.80 9.72
N ALA A 424 -16.06 16.95 9.25
CA ALA A 424 -16.30 17.43 7.90
C ALA A 424 -15.02 18.01 7.32
N SER A 425 -14.71 17.75 6.06
CA SER A 425 -13.53 18.29 5.39
C SER A 425 -13.82 18.61 3.94
N LEU A 426 -13.29 19.76 3.49
CA LEU A 426 -13.29 20.19 2.10
C LEU A 426 -11.85 20.53 1.71
N GLY A 427 -11.38 20.00 0.58
CA GLY A 427 -10.00 20.24 0.15
C GLY A 427 -9.85 20.23 -1.36
N ARG A 428 -8.80 20.88 -1.82
CA ARG A 428 -8.31 20.84 -3.20
C ARG A 428 -6.86 20.38 -3.20
N GLY A 429 -6.51 19.61 -4.21
CA GLY A 429 -5.12 19.21 -4.47
C GLY A 429 -4.86 19.09 -5.96
N PHE A 430 -3.61 18.77 -6.33
CA PHE A 430 -3.21 18.55 -7.70
C PHE A 430 -2.26 17.36 -7.83
N TYR A 431 -2.19 16.82 -9.05
CA TYR A 431 -1.22 15.81 -9.45
C TYR A 431 -0.48 16.31 -10.70
N ALA A 432 0.82 16.14 -10.70
CA ALA A 432 1.70 16.48 -11.82
C ALA A 432 1.88 15.23 -12.70
N PRO A 433 1.31 15.19 -13.92
CA PRO A 433 1.40 14.03 -14.80
C PRO A 433 2.84 13.68 -15.16
N THR A 434 3.09 12.37 -15.23
CA THR A 434 4.35 11.77 -15.69
C THR A 434 4.03 10.66 -16.69
N PRO A 435 5.02 10.04 -17.37
CA PRO A 435 4.76 8.90 -18.23
C PRO A 435 4.17 7.69 -17.50
N PHE A 436 4.30 7.63 -16.17
CA PHE A 436 3.93 6.46 -15.37
C PHE A 436 2.47 6.50 -14.95
N VAL A 437 1.62 5.90 -15.75
CA VAL A 437 0.22 5.62 -15.45
C VAL A 437 0.02 4.11 -15.31
N GLU A 438 -0.98 3.69 -14.54
CA GLU A 438 -1.25 2.27 -14.28
C GLU A 438 -1.35 1.45 -15.56
N GLU A 439 -1.91 2.02 -16.61
CA GLU A 439 -2.17 1.37 -17.90
C GLU A 439 -0.89 1.07 -18.71
N ILE A 440 0.25 1.73 -18.40
CA ILE A 440 1.54 1.53 -19.08
C ILE A 440 2.41 0.46 -18.41
N GLU A 441 2.14 0.11 -17.18
CA GLU A 441 2.99 -0.79 -16.41
C GLU A 441 3.11 -2.20 -16.99
N ALA A 442 2.11 -2.66 -17.73
CA ALA A 442 2.13 -3.96 -18.40
C ALA A 442 2.88 -3.98 -19.74
N SER A 443 3.28 -2.83 -20.27
CA SER A 443 3.85 -2.71 -21.63
C SER A 443 5.12 -1.88 -21.71
N GLY A 444 5.40 -1.07 -20.70
CA GLY A 444 6.51 -0.13 -20.68
C GLY A 444 6.31 1.05 -21.66
N LEU A 445 7.38 1.81 -21.90
CA LEU A 445 7.34 3.07 -22.65
C LEU A 445 7.42 2.91 -24.18
N ALA A 446 7.68 1.70 -24.69
CA ALA A 446 8.01 1.48 -26.11
C ALA A 446 6.91 1.90 -27.10
N GLN A 447 5.65 1.84 -26.67
CA GLN A 447 4.49 2.20 -27.51
C GLN A 447 3.89 3.55 -27.13
N LEU A 448 4.44 4.25 -26.12
CA LEU A 448 3.97 5.54 -25.68
C LEU A 448 4.56 6.66 -26.54
N ALA A 449 3.71 7.54 -27.07
CA ALA A 449 4.14 8.76 -27.72
C ALA A 449 4.71 9.77 -26.69
N PRO A 450 5.70 10.59 -27.07
CA PRO A 450 6.24 11.63 -26.18
C PRO A 450 5.13 12.51 -25.60
N LEU A 451 5.30 12.89 -24.32
CA LEU A 451 4.32 13.72 -23.61
C LEU A 451 4.30 15.14 -24.20
N THR A 452 3.15 15.61 -24.59
CA THR A 452 2.99 16.95 -25.14
C THR A 452 1.71 17.61 -24.64
N GLY A 453 1.81 18.86 -24.16
CA GLY A 453 0.65 19.69 -23.81
C GLY A 453 -0.20 19.18 -22.65
N LEU A 454 0.32 18.32 -21.79
CA LEU A 454 -0.39 17.85 -20.60
C LEU A 454 -0.53 18.98 -19.58
N ARG A 455 -1.71 19.02 -18.96
CA ARG A 455 -2.02 19.90 -17.83
C ARG A 455 -2.02 19.09 -16.53
N ALA A 456 -1.70 19.76 -15.41
CA ALA A 456 -1.82 19.14 -14.10
C ALA A 456 -3.29 18.79 -13.80
N GLU A 457 -3.50 17.62 -13.27
CA GLU A 457 -4.80 17.15 -12.81
C GLU A 457 -5.13 17.82 -11.47
N THR A 458 -6.38 18.23 -11.24
CA THR A 458 -6.80 18.93 -10.04
C THR A 458 -8.07 18.27 -9.48
N ALA A 459 -8.10 17.97 -8.17
CA ALA A 459 -9.28 17.41 -7.55
C ALA A 459 -9.84 18.31 -6.44
N ASP A 460 -11.15 18.49 -6.44
CA ASP A 460 -11.93 19.00 -5.31
C ASP A 460 -12.54 17.81 -4.58
N THR A 461 -12.32 17.72 -3.27
CA THR A 461 -12.81 16.61 -2.44
C THR A 461 -13.62 17.12 -1.26
N ALA A 462 -14.62 16.35 -0.87
CA ALA A 462 -15.43 16.56 0.31
C ALA A 462 -15.58 15.26 1.08
N SER A 463 -15.49 15.30 2.39
CA SER A 463 -15.79 14.17 3.27
C SER A 463 -16.59 14.63 4.49
N PHE A 464 -17.45 13.72 4.97
CA PHE A 464 -18.23 13.88 6.20
C PHE A 464 -18.31 12.52 6.88
N ASP A 465 -17.94 12.43 8.14
CA ASP A 465 -18.05 11.18 8.89
C ASP A 465 -18.68 11.38 10.28
N VAL A 466 -19.36 10.35 10.75
CA VAL A 466 -19.92 10.25 12.08
C VAL A 466 -19.46 8.95 12.71
N GLY A 467 -18.71 9.06 13.78
CA GLY A 467 -18.27 7.96 14.63
C GLY A 467 -19.07 7.93 15.95
N TYR A 468 -19.33 6.74 16.45
CA TYR A 468 -19.99 6.53 17.74
C TYR A 468 -19.43 5.29 18.43
N VAL A 469 -19.03 5.46 19.69
CA VAL A 469 -18.54 4.38 20.55
C VAL A 469 -19.56 4.14 21.66
N PHE A 470 -20.05 2.91 21.79
CA PHE A 470 -21.02 2.53 22.83
C PHE A 470 -20.74 1.11 23.36
N GLY A 471 -20.28 1.01 24.58
CA GLY A 471 -19.87 -0.26 25.17
C GLY A 471 -18.82 -0.96 24.29
N PRO A 472 -19.02 -2.25 23.91
CA PRO A 472 -18.07 -2.99 23.10
C PRO A 472 -18.14 -2.67 21.59
N PHE A 473 -19.00 -1.74 21.18
CA PHE A 473 -19.22 -1.41 19.78
C PHE A 473 -18.61 -0.06 19.41
N GLU A 474 -17.91 -0.03 18.28
CA GLU A 474 -17.48 1.17 17.59
C GLU A 474 -18.10 1.16 16.19
N THR A 475 -18.70 2.26 15.79
CA THR A 475 -19.27 2.40 14.45
C THR A 475 -18.82 3.72 13.83
N ASN A 476 -18.57 3.71 12.52
CA ASN A 476 -18.30 4.91 11.74
C ASN A 476 -19.04 4.83 10.41
N VAL A 477 -19.69 5.93 10.05
CA VAL A 477 -20.32 6.13 8.73
C VAL A 477 -19.64 7.32 8.09
N ALA A 478 -19.06 7.16 6.90
CA ALA A 478 -18.44 8.22 6.15
C ALA A 478 -19.11 8.39 4.79
N LEU A 479 -19.28 9.65 4.38
CA LEU A 479 -19.68 10.05 3.04
C LEU A 479 -18.50 10.78 2.40
N PHE A 480 -18.26 10.53 1.11
CA PHE A 480 -17.20 11.18 0.36
C PHE A 480 -17.63 11.55 -1.05
N ALA A 481 -17.02 12.59 -1.59
CA ALA A 481 -17.17 12.99 -2.98
C ALA A 481 -15.88 13.63 -3.50
N SER A 482 -15.57 13.37 -4.77
CA SER A 482 -14.42 13.94 -5.48
C SER A 482 -14.81 14.35 -6.90
N ARG A 483 -14.24 15.47 -7.36
CA ARG A 483 -14.33 15.95 -8.75
C ARG A 483 -12.92 16.16 -9.26
N LEU A 484 -12.50 15.34 -10.21
CA LEU A 484 -11.19 15.41 -10.84
C LEU A 484 -11.31 16.09 -12.21
N HIS A 485 -10.62 17.20 -12.36
CA HIS A 485 -10.51 17.98 -13.58
C HIS A 485 -9.20 17.67 -14.30
N ASP A 486 -9.21 17.79 -15.63
CA ASP A 486 -8.05 17.53 -16.49
C ASP A 486 -7.45 16.13 -16.29
N ALA A 487 -8.25 15.12 -15.93
CA ALA A 487 -7.79 13.75 -15.73
C ALA A 487 -7.00 13.24 -16.95
N VAL A 488 -5.85 12.63 -16.71
CA VAL A 488 -5.04 12.04 -17.78
C VAL A 488 -5.48 10.62 -18.06
N ARG A 489 -5.59 10.28 -19.35
CA ARG A 489 -5.96 8.97 -19.86
C ARG A 489 -5.07 8.56 -21.03
N LEU A 490 -4.88 7.24 -21.16
CA LEU A 490 -4.24 6.63 -22.31
C LEU A 490 -5.24 6.52 -23.47
N GLU A 491 -4.84 6.95 -24.68
CA GLU A 491 -5.63 6.82 -25.90
C GLU A 491 -4.81 6.15 -27.00
N ALA A 492 -5.41 5.19 -27.71
CA ALA A 492 -4.78 4.58 -28.86
C ALA A 492 -4.55 5.59 -29.99
N LEU A 493 -3.41 5.49 -30.66
CA LEU A 493 -3.11 6.25 -31.87
C LEU A 493 -3.86 5.65 -33.07
N GLY A 494 -4.35 6.50 -33.96
CA GLY A 494 -4.95 6.05 -35.22
C GLY A 494 -3.91 5.32 -36.08
N GLY A 495 -4.17 4.04 -36.41
CA GLY A 495 -3.25 3.24 -37.22
C GLY A 495 -2.85 1.87 -36.66
N GLY A 496 -3.33 1.50 -35.46
CA GLY A 496 -3.27 0.12 -34.94
C GLY A 496 -2.16 -0.18 -33.93
N SER A 497 -1.14 0.65 -33.79
CA SER A 497 -0.11 0.48 -32.73
C SER A 497 0.29 1.83 -32.14
N GLY A 498 0.59 1.81 -30.85
CA GLY A 498 0.98 3.01 -30.09
C GLY A 498 -0.17 3.71 -29.39
N VAL A 499 0.19 4.41 -28.33
CA VAL A 499 -0.73 5.11 -27.42
C VAL A 499 -0.16 6.47 -27.06
N ARG A 500 -1.01 7.37 -26.58
CA ARG A 500 -0.61 8.69 -26.05
C ARG A 500 -1.38 9.01 -24.77
N LEU A 501 -0.77 9.84 -23.93
CA LEU A 501 -1.46 10.44 -22.78
C LEU A 501 -2.12 11.75 -23.19
N VAL A 502 -3.38 11.92 -22.79
CA VAL A 502 -4.17 13.15 -23.02
C VAL A 502 -4.95 13.54 -21.77
N ASN A 503 -5.12 14.86 -21.55
CA ASN A 503 -6.11 15.31 -20.58
C ASN A 503 -7.51 15.13 -21.17
N VAL A 504 -8.41 14.55 -20.40
CA VAL A 504 -9.80 14.30 -20.83
C VAL A 504 -10.64 15.55 -20.62
N ASP A 505 -11.38 15.96 -21.65
CA ASP A 505 -12.36 17.03 -21.52
C ASP A 505 -13.54 16.56 -20.66
N GLY A 506 -13.84 17.32 -19.58
CA GLY A 506 -14.89 17.02 -18.62
C GLY A 506 -14.37 16.65 -17.25
N VAL A 507 -15.24 16.18 -16.37
CA VAL A 507 -14.94 15.94 -14.95
C VAL A 507 -15.16 14.48 -14.62
N THR A 508 -14.11 13.81 -14.13
CA THR A 508 -14.24 12.50 -13.47
C THR A 508 -14.83 12.72 -12.09
N ARG A 509 -15.87 11.98 -11.75
CA ARG A 509 -16.60 12.13 -10.48
C ARG A 509 -16.61 10.82 -9.73
N THR A 510 -16.35 10.91 -8.42
CA THR A 510 -16.47 9.79 -7.50
C THR A 510 -17.24 10.25 -6.28
N HIS A 511 -18.19 9.46 -5.82
CA HIS A 511 -18.86 9.67 -4.55
C HIS A 511 -19.31 8.33 -3.98
N GLY A 512 -19.51 8.30 -2.67
CA GLY A 512 -19.88 7.06 -2.02
C GLY A 512 -20.09 7.20 -0.52
N ALA A 513 -20.29 6.03 0.09
CA ALA A 513 -20.47 5.86 1.52
C ALA A 513 -19.66 4.68 2.02
N GLU A 514 -19.08 4.82 3.19
CA GLU A 514 -18.39 3.77 3.93
C GLU A 514 -19.09 3.53 5.27
N LEU A 515 -19.25 2.27 5.65
CA LEU A 515 -19.70 1.84 6.96
C LEU A 515 -18.60 0.96 7.56
N LEU A 516 -18.19 1.28 8.80
CA LEU A 516 -17.35 0.44 9.64
C LEU A 516 -18.12 0.10 10.91
N LEU A 517 -18.14 -1.17 11.27
CA LEU A 517 -18.68 -1.66 12.54
C LEU A 517 -17.63 -2.57 13.17
N ARG A 518 -17.20 -2.24 14.39
CA ARG A 518 -16.29 -3.05 15.19
C ARG A 518 -16.94 -3.44 16.50
N TYR A 519 -16.82 -4.70 16.85
CA TYR A 519 -17.20 -5.25 18.15
C TYR A 519 -15.95 -5.81 18.81
N ARG A 520 -15.66 -5.38 20.04
CA ARG A 520 -14.52 -5.88 20.82
C ARG A 520 -14.99 -6.20 22.23
N ARG A 521 -14.84 -7.47 22.63
CA ARG A 521 -15.16 -7.90 24.00
C ARG A 521 -14.32 -9.10 24.39
N GLY A 522 -13.48 -8.91 25.42
CA GLY A 522 -12.53 -9.93 25.84
C GLY A 522 -11.68 -10.40 24.65
N PRO A 523 -11.52 -11.71 24.44
CA PRO A 523 -10.65 -12.22 23.37
C PRO A 523 -11.26 -12.14 21.96
N VAL A 524 -12.46 -11.60 21.81
CA VAL A 524 -13.19 -11.61 20.53
C VAL A 524 -13.22 -10.22 19.92
N THR A 525 -12.75 -10.10 18.69
CA THR A 525 -12.89 -8.92 17.85
C THR A 525 -13.59 -9.30 16.55
N VAL A 526 -14.62 -8.54 16.19
CA VAL A 526 -15.31 -8.68 14.89
C VAL A 526 -15.36 -7.33 14.23
N THR A 527 -14.82 -7.23 13.02
CA THR A 527 -14.84 -6.01 12.21
C THR A 527 -15.58 -6.27 10.93
N GLY A 528 -16.62 -5.49 10.69
CA GLY A 528 -17.38 -5.48 9.43
C GLY A 528 -17.22 -4.16 8.71
N SER A 529 -17.02 -4.19 7.40
CA SER A 529 -16.95 -3.02 6.55
C SER A 529 -17.85 -3.17 5.33
N TYR A 530 -18.41 -2.05 4.88
CA TYR A 530 -19.14 -1.99 3.61
C TYR A 530 -18.86 -0.65 2.94
N VAL A 531 -18.58 -0.70 1.65
CA VAL A 531 -18.30 0.50 0.86
C VAL A 531 -19.14 0.49 -0.41
N HIS A 532 -19.84 1.60 -0.64
CA HIS A 532 -20.52 1.90 -1.89
C HIS A 532 -19.78 3.03 -2.61
N VAL A 533 -19.40 2.82 -3.86
CA VAL A 533 -18.70 3.81 -4.70
C VAL A 533 -19.43 3.94 -6.03
N ASP A 534 -19.81 5.16 -6.39
CA ASP A 534 -20.22 5.50 -7.76
C ASP A 534 -19.13 6.39 -8.39
N ALA A 535 -18.36 5.81 -9.30
CA ALA A 535 -17.29 6.49 -10.01
C ALA A 535 -17.60 6.55 -11.50
N THR A 536 -17.53 7.74 -12.07
CA THR A 536 -17.80 7.99 -13.49
C THR A 536 -16.73 8.87 -14.11
N GLU A 537 -16.37 8.58 -15.35
CA GLU A 537 -15.39 9.33 -16.13
C GLU A 537 -15.98 9.74 -17.50
N PRO A 538 -15.49 10.82 -18.13
CA PRO A 538 -15.89 11.20 -19.48
C PRO A 538 -15.59 10.09 -20.50
N ARG A 539 -16.49 9.87 -21.46
CA ARG A 539 -16.24 8.94 -22.59
C ARG A 539 -15.17 9.52 -23.52
N ALA A 540 -14.46 8.63 -24.23
CA ALA A 540 -13.62 9.04 -25.37
C ALA A 540 -14.49 9.75 -26.42
N GLY A 541 -14.00 10.87 -26.97
CA GLY A 541 -14.77 11.69 -27.94
C GLY A 541 -15.79 12.64 -27.33
N GLY A 542 -15.83 12.84 -26.00
CA GLY A 542 -16.51 13.96 -25.32
C GLY A 542 -18.01 13.83 -25.10
N ALA A 543 -18.70 12.78 -25.56
CA ALA A 543 -20.14 12.64 -25.40
C ALA A 543 -20.55 11.78 -24.20
N GLY A 544 -20.81 12.42 -23.04
CA GLY A 544 -21.36 11.77 -21.84
C GLY A 544 -20.30 11.12 -20.94
N HIS A 545 -20.77 10.35 -19.95
CA HIS A 545 -19.94 9.67 -18.96
C HIS A 545 -20.10 8.15 -19.07
N ARG A 546 -19.11 7.41 -18.61
CA ARG A 546 -19.15 5.96 -18.37
C ARG A 546 -18.77 5.66 -16.93
N ILE A 547 -19.10 4.48 -16.44
CA ILE A 547 -18.60 3.99 -15.16
C ILE A 547 -17.09 3.80 -15.27
N ALA A 548 -16.34 4.23 -14.25
CA ALA A 548 -14.89 4.07 -14.20
C ALA A 548 -14.51 2.58 -14.17
N PRO A 549 -13.62 2.11 -15.07
CA PRO A 549 -13.20 0.73 -15.12
C PRO A 549 -12.54 0.26 -13.82
N LEU A 550 -12.62 -1.05 -13.56
CA LEU A 550 -12.01 -1.71 -12.39
C LEU A 550 -12.40 -1.05 -11.05
N THR A 551 -13.60 -0.46 -10.99
CA THR A 551 -14.13 0.16 -9.77
C THR A 551 -15.44 -0.52 -9.40
N PRO A 552 -15.42 -1.50 -8.46
CA PRO A 552 -16.64 -2.17 -8.02
C PRO A 552 -17.53 -1.20 -7.26
N ARG A 553 -18.83 -1.17 -7.58
CA ARG A 553 -19.78 -0.31 -6.87
C ARG A 553 -19.96 -0.67 -5.41
N ASN A 554 -19.82 -1.95 -5.09
CA ASN A 554 -20.04 -2.45 -3.73
C ASN A 554 -18.91 -3.38 -3.35
N THR A 555 -18.31 -3.16 -2.19
CA THR A 555 -17.38 -4.07 -1.54
C THR A 555 -17.77 -4.23 -0.08
N ALA A 556 -17.52 -5.40 0.49
CA ALA A 556 -17.74 -5.65 1.90
C ALA A 556 -16.63 -6.54 2.46
N GLY A 557 -16.29 -6.33 3.71
CA GLY A 557 -15.34 -7.14 4.46
C GLY A 557 -15.92 -7.57 5.80
N LEU A 558 -15.57 -8.75 6.24
CA LEU A 558 -15.86 -9.25 7.59
C LEU A 558 -14.63 -10.00 8.08
N VAL A 559 -14.09 -9.58 9.22
CA VAL A 559 -13.01 -10.25 9.94
C VAL A 559 -13.51 -10.59 11.33
N ALA A 560 -13.40 -11.84 11.74
CA ALA A 560 -13.72 -12.29 13.08
C ALA A 560 -12.52 -13.02 13.66
N MET A 561 -11.99 -12.49 14.75
CA MET A 561 -10.79 -12.95 15.43
C MET A 561 -11.12 -13.34 16.88
N TRP A 562 -10.59 -14.47 17.29
CA TRP A 562 -10.42 -14.82 18.68
C TRP A 562 -8.91 -14.82 18.99
N GLU A 563 -8.51 -14.02 19.95
CA GLU A 563 -7.11 -13.91 20.36
C GLU A 563 -6.98 -14.01 21.88
N GLN A 564 -6.04 -14.84 22.32
CA GLN A 564 -5.65 -14.90 23.72
C GLN A 564 -4.14 -14.64 23.81
N HIS A 565 -3.81 -13.51 24.39
CA HIS A 565 -2.42 -13.08 24.55
C HIS A 565 -1.53 -14.18 25.15
N GLY A 566 -0.36 -14.44 24.56
CA GLY A 566 0.58 -15.47 24.98
C GLY A 566 0.16 -16.92 24.68
N ARG A 567 -1.01 -17.17 24.08
CA ARG A 567 -1.48 -18.51 23.72
C ARG A 567 -1.68 -18.71 22.22
N GLY A 568 -2.23 -17.71 21.54
CA GLY A 568 -2.44 -17.78 20.11
C GLY A 568 -3.74 -17.12 19.68
N ARG A 569 -4.03 -17.24 18.39
CA ARG A 569 -5.20 -16.64 17.75
C ARG A 569 -5.79 -17.57 16.69
N ILE A 570 -7.06 -17.40 16.42
CA ILE A 570 -7.74 -18.01 15.28
C ILE A 570 -8.69 -16.97 14.67
N GLY A 571 -8.65 -16.84 13.35
CA GLY A 571 -9.45 -15.87 12.61
C GLY A 571 -10.07 -16.46 11.37
N ILE A 572 -11.18 -15.86 10.97
CA ILE A 572 -11.83 -16.05 9.69
C ILE A 572 -12.09 -14.69 9.07
N GLU A 573 -11.92 -14.61 7.76
CA GLU A 573 -12.17 -13.41 6.99
C GLU A 573 -12.98 -13.71 5.73
N ALA A 574 -13.78 -12.75 5.31
CA ALA A 574 -14.59 -12.83 4.11
C ALA A 574 -14.61 -11.47 3.41
N TYR A 575 -14.27 -11.44 2.13
CA TYR A 575 -14.26 -10.21 1.33
C TYR A 575 -15.13 -10.40 0.09
N TYR A 576 -16.12 -9.52 -0.07
CA TYR A 576 -16.98 -9.47 -1.25
C TYR A 576 -16.53 -8.33 -2.17
N THR A 577 -16.33 -8.64 -3.43
CA THR A 577 -16.10 -7.66 -4.51
C THR A 577 -17.23 -7.76 -5.53
N GLY A 578 -17.93 -6.65 -5.74
CA GLY A 578 -19.00 -6.53 -6.72
C GLY A 578 -18.48 -6.54 -8.16
N ALA A 579 -19.39 -6.66 -9.12
CA ALA A 579 -19.05 -6.60 -10.54
C ALA A 579 -18.46 -5.23 -10.92
N GLN A 580 -17.48 -5.23 -11.83
CA GLN A 580 -16.71 -4.08 -12.31
C GLN A 580 -16.85 -3.94 -13.82
N GLU A 581 -16.94 -2.72 -14.32
CA GLU A 581 -16.79 -2.47 -15.77
C GLU A 581 -15.32 -2.67 -16.16
N LEU A 582 -15.08 -3.22 -17.34
CA LEU A 582 -13.75 -3.50 -17.86
C LEU A 582 -13.53 -2.67 -19.14
N ASP A 583 -12.32 -2.16 -19.31
CA ASP A 583 -11.91 -1.42 -20.51
C ASP A 583 -11.01 -2.31 -21.37
N ASP A 584 -11.12 -2.19 -22.68
CA ASP A 584 -10.31 -2.95 -23.68
C ASP A 584 -10.13 -4.45 -23.37
N ASN A 585 -11.14 -5.09 -22.77
CA ASN A 585 -11.11 -6.52 -22.47
C ASN A 585 -11.82 -7.31 -23.60
N PRO A 586 -11.11 -8.18 -24.36
CA PRO A 586 -11.68 -8.90 -25.49
C PRO A 586 -12.64 -10.03 -25.10
N TYR A 587 -12.71 -10.38 -23.82
CA TYR A 587 -13.49 -11.52 -23.33
C TYR A 587 -14.83 -11.09 -22.74
N ARG A 588 -14.87 -9.91 -22.11
CA ARG A 588 -16.07 -9.37 -21.46
C ARG A 588 -15.99 -7.85 -21.23
N THR A 589 -17.13 -7.23 -21.12
CA THR A 589 -17.25 -5.80 -20.76
C THR A 589 -17.45 -5.57 -19.27
N ARG A 590 -17.82 -6.63 -18.52
CA ARG A 590 -18.10 -6.56 -17.08
C ARG A 590 -17.64 -7.82 -16.36
N SER A 591 -16.94 -7.66 -15.23
CA SER A 591 -16.47 -8.76 -14.39
C SER A 591 -17.62 -9.48 -13.68
N ARG A 592 -17.33 -10.64 -13.13
CA ARG A 592 -18.22 -11.32 -12.19
C ARG A 592 -17.96 -10.81 -10.77
N PRO A 593 -19.00 -10.73 -9.91
CA PRO A 593 -18.76 -10.55 -8.49
C PRO A 593 -18.18 -11.83 -7.89
N TYR A 594 -17.41 -11.69 -6.80
CA TYR A 594 -16.80 -12.83 -6.12
C TYR A 594 -16.70 -12.60 -4.61
N VAL A 595 -16.48 -13.70 -3.88
CA VAL A 595 -16.19 -13.71 -2.45
C VAL A 595 -14.88 -14.46 -2.23
N GLU A 596 -13.96 -13.87 -1.49
CA GLU A 596 -12.78 -14.53 -0.95
C GLU A 596 -13.01 -14.87 0.50
N LEU A 597 -12.62 -16.07 0.91
CA LEU A 597 -12.66 -16.52 2.29
C LEU A 597 -11.24 -16.87 2.72
N GLY A 598 -10.85 -16.42 3.90
CA GLY A 598 -9.58 -16.74 4.53
C GLY A 598 -9.76 -17.31 5.93
N MET A 599 -8.76 -18.04 6.39
CA MET A 599 -8.67 -18.57 7.76
C MET A 599 -7.23 -18.53 8.23
N LEU A 600 -7.03 -18.03 9.46
CA LEU A 600 -5.74 -17.93 10.14
C LEU A 600 -5.77 -18.73 11.45
N GLY A 601 -4.70 -19.45 11.75
CA GLY A 601 -4.45 -20.03 13.06
C GLY A 601 -3.01 -19.81 13.49
N GLU A 602 -2.82 -19.36 14.73
CA GLU A 602 -1.51 -19.24 15.39
C GLU A 602 -1.56 -19.88 16.78
N ILE A 603 -0.52 -20.60 17.13
CA ILE A 603 -0.30 -21.09 18.49
C ILE A 603 1.04 -20.56 19.00
N THR A 604 1.04 -19.98 20.19
CA THR A 604 2.23 -19.41 20.84
C THR A 604 2.72 -20.33 21.95
N LEU A 605 3.98 -20.71 21.88
CA LEU A 605 4.69 -21.59 22.80
C LEU A 605 5.88 -20.84 23.40
N GLY A 606 5.61 -19.99 24.39
CA GLY A 606 6.61 -19.09 24.95
C GLY A 606 7.10 -18.06 23.91
N LYS A 607 8.36 -18.13 23.51
CA LYS A 607 8.95 -17.21 22.52
C LYS A 607 8.76 -17.65 21.06
N VAL A 608 8.15 -18.80 20.83
CA VAL A 608 7.95 -19.38 19.50
C VAL A 608 6.47 -19.42 19.17
N SER A 609 6.07 -18.89 18.04
CA SER A 609 4.74 -19.05 17.47
C SER A 609 4.79 -19.88 16.20
N LEU A 610 3.84 -20.79 16.05
CA LEU A 610 3.59 -21.54 14.82
C LEU A 610 2.31 -21.04 14.22
N PHE A 611 2.28 -20.76 12.92
CA PHE A 611 1.09 -20.28 12.25
C PHE A 611 0.80 -21.04 10.96
N LEU A 612 -0.48 -21.07 10.59
CA LEU A 612 -0.98 -21.64 9.36
C LEU A 612 -2.16 -20.78 8.86
N ASN A 613 -2.08 -20.35 7.60
CA ASN A 613 -3.13 -19.60 6.94
C ASN A 613 -3.61 -20.32 5.71
N ALA A 614 -4.89 -20.24 5.43
CA ALA A 614 -5.53 -20.72 4.22
C ALA A 614 -6.28 -19.54 3.57
N GLU A 615 -5.72 -19.01 2.51
CA GLU A 615 -6.25 -17.87 1.77
C GLU A 615 -7.07 -18.32 0.58
N ASN A 616 -8.10 -17.54 0.24
CA ASN A 616 -8.97 -17.80 -0.91
C ASN A 616 -9.50 -19.25 -0.93
N LEU A 617 -10.10 -19.68 0.18
CA LEU A 617 -10.64 -21.04 0.37
C LEU A 617 -11.62 -21.48 -0.73
N LEU A 618 -12.33 -20.53 -1.34
CA LEU A 618 -13.23 -20.78 -2.47
C LEU A 618 -12.48 -20.95 -3.79
N ASN A 619 -11.16 -20.74 -3.78
CA ASN A 619 -10.27 -20.84 -4.94
C ASN A 619 -10.79 -19.99 -6.11
N VAL A 620 -11.18 -18.76 -5.83
CA VAL A 620 -11.60 -17.77 -6.84
C VAL A 620 -10.41 -17.42 -7.70
N ARG A 621 -10.58 -17.47 -9.03
CA ARG A 621 -9.54 -17.08 -9.99
C ARG A 621 -10.18 -16.51 -11.25
N GLN A 622 -9.58 -15.45 -11.79
CA GLN A 622 -9.98 -14.90 -13.09
C GLN A 622 -9.86 -15.97 -14.19
N SER A 623 -8.75 -16.71 -14.21
CA SER A 623 -8.44 -17.75 -15.21
C SER A 623 -9.43 -18.92 -15.25
N ARG A 624 -10.32 -19.07 -14.25
CA ARG A 624 -11.48 -20.01 -14.36
C ARG A 624 -12.57 -19.53 -15.32
N HIS A 625 -12.54 -18.27 -15.69
CA HIS A 625 -13.58 -17.64 -16.52
C HIS A 625 -13.01 -17.08 -17.81
N ASP A 626 -11.90 -16.36 -17.72
CA ASP A 626 -11.21 -15.75 -18.85
C ASP A 626 -9.71 -15.84 -18.63
N PRO A 627 -8.93 -16.15 -19.69
CA PRO A 627 -7.48 -16.09 -19.61
C PRO A 627 -7.04 -14.64 -19.38
N ILE A 628 -5.88 -14.47 -18.74
CA ILE A 628 -5.23 -13.15 -18.67
C ILE A 628 -4.50 -12.83 -19.99
N LEU A 629 -4.06 -13.83 -20.71
CA LEU A 629 -3.38 -13.69 -21.99
C LEU A 629 -4.37 -13.33 -23.10
N ARG A 630 -4.11 -12.25 -23.82
CA ARG A 630 -4.90 -11.79 -24.98
C ARG A 630 -4.58 -12.65 -26.20
N ARG A 631 -5.54 -12.78 -27.13
CA ARG A 631 -5.34 -13.43 -28.44
C ARG A 631 -4.53 -12.58 -29.42
N SER A 632 -4.50 -11.28 -29.24
CA SER A 632 -3.74 -10.30 -30.00
C SER A 632 -3.20 -9.23 -29.08
N ARG A 633 -2.05 -8.68 -29.43
CA ARG A 633 -1.39 -7.63 -28.69
C ARG A 633 -2.25 -6.36 -28.65
N ALA A 634 -2.33 -5.70 -27.52
CA ALA A 634 -3.04 -4.45 -27.38
C ALA A 634 -2.27 -3.27 -28.03
N PRO A 635 -2.91 -2.14 -28.33
CA PRO A 635 -2.24 -0.99 -28.94
C PRO A 635 -1.08 -0.42 -28.12
N ASP A 636 -1.14 -0.53 -26.80
CA ASP A 636 -0.06 -0.16 -25.86
C ASP A 636 1.11 -1.15 -25.88
N GLY A 637 0.93 -2.31 -26.49
CA GLY A 637 1.94 -3.36 -26.57
C GLY A 637 1.80 -4.48 -25.55
N SER A 638 0.81 -4.42 -24.64
CA SER A 638 0.58 -5.46 -23.64
C SER A 638 -0.02 -6.73 -24.23
N TRP A 639 0.31 -7.89 -23.61
CA TRP A 639 -0.29 -9.19 -23.91
C TRP A 639 -1.33 -9.61 -22.88
N THR A 640 -1.54 -8.82 -21.83
CA THR A 640 -2.48 -9.17 -20.77
C THR A 640 -3.70 -8.26 -20.76
N VAL A 641 -4.81 -8.81 -20.29
CA VAL A 641 -5.98 -8.02 -19.87
C VAL A 641 -5.83 -7.62 -18.41
N ASP A 642 -6.63 -6.63 -17.98
CA ASP A 642 -6.69 -6.24 -16.58
C ASP A 642 -7.08 -7.41 -15.66
N ALA A 643 -6.43 -7.51 -14.50
CA ALA A 643 -6.82 -8.42 -13.44
C ALA A 643 -8.02 -7.85 -12.67
N TRP A 644 -9.20 -8.48 -12.84
CA TRP A 644 -10.43 -8.10 -12.15
C TRP A 644 -10.77 -9.00 -10.96
N ALA A 645 -10.07 -10.13 -10.80
CA ALA A 645 -10.17 -11.08 -9.69
C ALA A 645 -8.79 -11.67 -9.38
N PRO A 646 -8.60 -12.36 -8.25
CA PRO A 646 -7.36 -13.05 -7.92
C PRO A 646 -6.84 -13.94 -9.06
N LEU A 647 -5.53 -14.03 -9.19
CA LEU A 647 -4.87 -14.87 -10.19
C LEU A 647 -4.33 -16.17 -9.59
N ASP A 648 -3.93 -16.15 -8.32
CA ASP A 648 -3.28 -17.24 -7.59
C ASP A 648 -4.24 -18.35 -7.12
N GLY A 649 -5.49 -17.99 -6.82
CA GLY A 649 -6.47 -18.91 -6.26
C GLY A 649 -6.14 -19.34 -4.83
N PHE A 650 -6.57 -20.57 -4.44
CA PHE A 650 -6.30 -21.09 -3.11
C PHE A 650 -4.80 -21.16 -2.80
N THR A 651 -4.39 -20.55 -1.70
CA THR A 651 -3.02 -20.57 -1.20
C THR A 651 -3.02 -20.99 0.28
N LEU A 652 -2.15 -21.92 0.60
CA LEU A 652 -1.84 -22.30 1.97
C LEU A 652 -0.45 -21.79 2.29
N ASN A 653 -0.28 -21.06 3.39
CA ASN A 653 1.03 -20.67 3.88
C ASN A 653 1.15 -20.97 5.37
N GLY A 654 2.38 -21.17 5.83
CA GLY A 654 2.64 -21.46 7.22
C GLY A 654 4.10 -21.28 7.57
N GLY A 655 4.34 -21.08 8.85
CA GLY A 655 5.69 -20.76 9.28
C GLY A 655 5.87 -20.71 10.78
N VAL A 656 7.02 -20.17 11.15
CA VAL A 656 7.49 -20.04 12.53
C VAL A 656 7.91 -18.59 12.75
N ARG A 657 7.46 -18.01 13.86
CA ARG A 657 7.91 -16.73 14.38
C ARG A 657 8.61 -16.94 15.72
N VAL A 658 9.78 -16.37 15.89
CA VAL A 658 10.56 -16.44 17.13
C VAL A 658 10.81 -15.02 17.62
N ARG A 659 10.48 -14.74 18.88
CA ARG A 659 10.72 -13.45 19.54
C ARG A 659 11.84 -13.59 20.56
N PHE A 660 12.69 -12.57 20.66
CA PHE A 660 13.83 -12.48 21.56
C PHE A 660 13.77 -11.18 22.35
N GLY A 661 14.10 -11.21 23.64
CA GLY A 661 14.01 -10.01 24.49
C GLY A 661 12.58 -9.50 24.60
N GLY A 662 12.38 -8.33 25.21
CA GLY A 662 11.09 -7.69 25.43
C GLY A 662 10.12 -8.56 26.25
N HIS A 663 9.42 -7.97 27.17
CA HIS A 663 8.34 -8.65 27.93
C HIS A 663 6.99 -8.15 27.45
#